data_6b16b6762bee3c5f01ed89e36ea4c8dc
#
_entry.id   6b16b6762bee3c5f01ed89e36ea4c8dc
#
_cell.length_a   1.000
_cell.length_b   1.000
_cell.length_c   1.000
_cell.angle_alpha   90.00
_cell.angle_beta   90.00
_cell.angle_gamma   90.00
#
_symmetry.space_group_name_H-M   'P 1'
#
loop_
_entity.id
_entity.type
_entity.pdbx_description
1 polymer ?
#
loop_
_entity_poly.entity_id
_entity_poly.type
_entity_poly.pdbx_seq_one_letter_code
_entity_poly.pdbx_strand_id
1 'polypeptide(L)'
;MNSNEHYDASDIQVLEGLEAVRKRPGMYIGSTSEKGLHHLVWEIVDNAIDEALAGYCDDIEIIVNKDGSVTVKDDGRGIPVEVHPKTGLSTVETVYTVLHAGGKFGGGGYKVSGGLHGVGASVVNALSKWVEVTVYKEGKVHYIKFANGGHTVEPLKVIGECSEDRTGTTVTFMPDDEIFKETTTFNYETLKTRTRELAFLNKGLRIILMDDRTGESDTFVYEGGIKEFVAYVNKNKTPIHEDIVYVEGMENDISIEVALQYNDGYNATVYSFVNNIITPEGGTHEDGVKLALTRIINNYAKANKILKDNDEPLSGDDVREGITMIISAKVPEPQFEGQTKTKLGNSEVRKVAASIFAKAFERFLMEHPNDAKIIIEKSMTAARARVAARRARELTRRKGGLEITNYWGKLTDCSSKDATISEMFIVEGDSAAGSAKMGRDPITQAILPIRGKILNVEKARLDRIPANEEIRTMITALGTGIGEEFDISKLRYYKIIIMTDADVDGAHIRTLLLTLFYRYFKPLVENGHIYAAQPPLYSIKHGKNIKYVLDEVERDEYLATLPPNTKYEIGRMKGLGEMNPEELRETTMGIDKRILKQVTLDDAILADETFQLLMGEEVEPRRKFIEDNALFVENLDI
;
A
#
# COMPACT_ATOMS: atom_id res chain seq x y z
N MET A 1 -38.69 20.28 -17.67
CA MET A 1 -38.35 21.70 -17.74
C MET A 1 -36.87 21.76 -18.06
N ASN A 2 -36.54 22.04 -19.33
CA ASN A 2 -35.15 22.21 -19.76
C ASN A 2 -34.70 23.61 -19.36
N SER A 3 -33.91 23.72 -18.29
CA SER A 3 -33.04 24.88 -18.12
C SER A 3 -31.84 24.64 -19.03
N ASN A 4 -31.78 25.32 -20.16
CA ASN A 4 -30.52 25.53 -20.87
C ASN A 4 -29.61 26.34 -19.94
N GLU A 5 -28.79 25.65 -19.14
CA GLU A 5 -27.63 26.29 -18.50
C GLU A 5 -26.68 26.67 -19.65
N HIS A 6 -26.61 27.94 -19.90
CA HIS A 6 -25.71 28.52 -20.91
C HIS A 6 -24.28 28.38 -20.36
N TYR A 7 -23.54 27.36 -20.82
CA TYR A 7 -22.12 27.23 -20.50
C TYR A 7 -21.34 28.32 -21.25
N ASP A 8 -20.81 29.30 -20.52
CA ASP A 8 -20.07 30.41 -21.11
C ASP A 8 -18.71 30.66 -20.42
N ALA A 9 -18.01 31.69 -20.84
CA ALA A 9 -16.67 32.02 -20.32
C ALA A 9 -16.65 32.31 -18.82
N SER A 10 -17.77 32.69 -18.19
CA SER A 10 -17.87 32.95 -16.75
C SER A 10 -17.90 31.67 -15.92
N ASP A 11 -18.24 30.52 -16.56
CA ASP A 11 -18.21 29.22 -15.91
C ASP A 11 -16.79 28.65 -15.81
N ILE A 12 -15.82 29.23 -16.51
CA ILE A 12 -14.42 28.85 -16.45
C ILE A 12 -13.74 29.59 -15.28
N GLN A 13 -13.51 28.86 -14.18
CA GLN A 13 -12.78 29.38 -13.02
C GLN A 13 -11.27 29.17 -13.20
N VAL A 14 -10.49 30.24 -13.09
CA VAL A 14 -9.04 30.17 -12.99
C VAL A 14 -8.66 30.20 -11.52
N LEU A 15 -8.00 29.15 -11.04
CA LEU A 15 -7.50 29.06 -9.68
C LEU A 15 -6.00 29.32 -9.70
N GLU A 16 -5.54 30.21 -8.86
CA GLU A 16 -4.12 30.58 -8.75
C GLU A 16 -3.54 30.18 -7.39
N GLY A 17 -2.25 29.80 -7.41
CA GLY A 17 -1.49 29.54 -6.18
C GLY A 17 -2.10 28.50 -5.25
N LEU A 18 -2.08 28.77 -3.96
CA LEU A 18 -2.49 27.83 -2.90
C LEU A 18 -4.00 27.55 -2.87
N GLU A 19 -4.82 28.44 -3.44
CA GLU A 19 -6.27 28.22 -3.53
C GLU A 19 -6.60 27.00 -4.40
N ALA A 20 -5.84 26.77 -5.47
CA ALA A 20 -5.97 25.60 -6.32
C ALA A 20 -5.76 24.29 -5.54
N VAL A 21 -4.78 24.28 -4.63
CA VAL A 21 -4.48 23.13 -3.76
C VAL A 21 -5.64 22.85 -2.81
N ARG A 22 -6.16 23.88 -2.13
CA ARG A 22 -7.29 23.74 -1.19
C ARG A 22 -8.56 23.26 -1.88
N LYS A 23 -8.81 23.71 -3.11
CA LYS A 23 -10.02 23.35 -3.87
C LYS A 23 -9.96 21.94 -4.46
N ARG A 24 -8.76 21.42 -4.76
CA ARG A 24 -8.52 20.10 -5.34
C ARG A 24 -7.35 19.37 -4.66
N PRO A 25 -7.43 19.13 -3.33
CA PRO A 25 -6.32 18.53 -2.58
C PRO A 25 -5.91 17.15 -3.11
N GLY A 26 -6.88 16.35 -3.59
CA GLY A 26 -6.64 15.02 -4.14
C GLY A 26 -5.67 15.00 -5.34
N MET A 27 -5.52 16.12 -6.07
CA MET A 27 -4.53 16.22 -7.16
C MET A 27 -3.08 16.23 -6.64
N TYR A 28 -2.86 16.64 -5.39
CA TYR A 28 -1.54 16.83 -4.80
C TYR A 28 -1.18 15.75 -3.79
N ILE A 29 -2.15 15.29 -2.98
CA ILE A 29 -1.95 14.32 -1.90
C ILE A 29 -2.71 12.99 -2.12
N GLY A 30 -3.32 12.80 -3.30
CA GLY A 30 -4.06 11.61 -3.69
C GLY A 30 -5.46 11.50 -3.09
N SER A 31 -5.64 11.78 -1.82
CA SER A 31 -6.94 11.77 -1.12
C SER A 31 -6.95 12.71 0.07
N THR A 32 -8.12 12.94 0.68
CA THR A 32 -8.28 13.65 1.97
C THR A 32 -8.61 12.70 3.12
N SER A 33 -8.41 11.40 2.92
CA SER A 33 -8.51 10.35 3.94
C SER A 33 -7.27 10.33 4.85
N GLU A 34 -7.20 9.35 5.76
CA GLU A 34 -6.03 9.10 6.62
C GLU A 34 -4.72 9.04 5.82
N LYS A 35 -4.72 8.41 4.63
CA LYS A 35 -3.55 8.33 3.74
C LYS A 35 -3.06 9.71 3.31
N GLY A 36 -3.95 10.58 2.86
CA GLY A 36 -3.59 11.94 2.47
C GLY A 36 -3.14 12.79 3.66
N LEU A 37 -3.70 12.54 4.85
CA LEU A 37 -3.25 13.19 6.09
C LEU A 37 -1.77 12.84 6.39
N HIS A 38 -1.41 11.56 6.35
CA HIS A 38 -0.03 11.13 6.55
C HIS A 38 0.91 11.62 5.45
N HIS A 39 0.40 11.84 4.24
CA HIS A 39 1.20 12.39 3.13
C HIS A 39 1.77 13.78 3.45
N LEU A 40 1.08 14.60 4.24
CA LEU A 40 1.62 15.89 4.70
C LEU A 40 2.92 15.72 5.50
N VAL A 41 3.00 14.70 6.34
CA VAL A 41 4.23 14.39 7.11
C VAL A 41 5.34 14.02 6.15
N TRP A 42 5.05 13.16 5.16
CA TRP A 42 6.05 12.68 4.21
C TRP A 42 6.62 13.80 3.34
N GLU A 43 5.83 14.77 2.93
CA GLU A 43 6.32 15.91 2.14
C GLU A 43 7.36 16.76 2.92
N ILE A 44 7.22 16.87 4.23
CA ILE A 44 8.21 17.57 5.07
C ILE A 44 9.40 16.67 5.38
N VAL A 45 9.17 15.40 5.72
CA VAL A 45 10.25 14.42 5.99
C VAL A 45 11.12 14.21 4.77
N ASP A 46 10.53 14.09 3.57
CA ASP A 46 11.27 13.93 2.31
C ASP A 46 12.21 15.10 2.03
N ASN A 47 11.89 16.32 2.50
CA ASN A 47 12.82 17.46 2.40
C ASN A 47 14.05 17.28 3.30
N ALA A 48 13.87 16.74 4.52
CA ALA A 48 14.96 16.40 5.42
C ALA A 48 15.81 15.23 4.87
N ILE A 49 15.14 14.22 4.30
CA ILE A 49 15.81 13.09 3.61
C ILE A 49 16.63 13.57 2.41
N ASP A 50 16.16 14.56 1.65
CA ASP A 50 16.93 15.14 0.53
C ASP A 50 18.20 15.84 1.02
N GLU A 51 18.21 16.47 2.22
CA GLU A 51 19.42 16.97 2.86
C GLU A 51 20.37 15.82 3.25
N ALA A 52 19.84 14.70 3.75
CA ALA A 52 20.63 13.52 4.06
C ALA A 52 21.24 12.88 2.81
N LEU A 53 20.47 12.76 1.71
CA LEU A 53 20.96 12.30 0.41
C LEU A 53 22.06 13.20 -0.17
N ALA A 54 21.99 14.49 0.13
CA ALA A 54 23.02 15.45 -0.25
C ALA A 54 24.25 15.44 0.68
N GLY A 55 24.20 14.66 1.78
CA GLY A 55 25.31 14.49 2.74
C GLY A 55 25.40 15.60 3.78
N TYR A 56 24.30 16.28 4.09
CA TYR A 56 24.26 17.41 5.01
C TYR A 56 23.37 17.19 6.24
N CYS A 57 22.72 16.04 6.37
CA CYS A 57 21.83 15.74 7.50
C CYS A 57 22.11 14.33 8.01
N ASP A 58 22.34 14.22 9.32
CA ASP A 58 22.61 12.96 10.03
C ASP A 58 21.48 12.63 11.03
N ASP A 59 20.63 13.61 11.36
CA ASP A 59 19.59 13.50 12.38
C ASP A 59 18.26 14.09 11.92
N ILE A 60 17.18 13.32 12.06
CA ILE A 60 15.80 13.76 11.81
C ILE A 60 14.94 13.39 13.02
N GLU A 61 14.15 14.33 13.53
CA GLU A 61 13.15 14.09 14.56
C GLU A 61 11.74 14.35 14.00
N ILE A 62 10.83 13.41 14.20
CA ILE A 62 9.40 13.51 13.86
C ILE A 62 8.61 13.41 15.16
N ILE A 63 7.82 14.44 15.48
CA ILE A 63 7.09 14.52 16.75
C ILE A 63 5.61 14.76 16.46
N VAL A 64 4.76 13.85 16.91
CA VAL A 64 3.31 14.09 16.98
C VAL A 64 3.03 14.78 18.31
N ASN A 65 2.68 16.05 18.26
CA ASN A 65 2.50 16.88 19.46
C ASN A 65 1.15 16.57 20.14
N LYS A 66 1.03 16.96 21.42
CA LYS A 66 -0.20 16.77 22.24
C LYS A 66 -1.43 17.42 21.65
N ASP A 67 -1.28 18.52 20.93
CA ASP A 67 -2.38 19.25 20.29
C ASP A 67 -2.80 18.67 18.93
N GLY A 68 -2.11 17.61 18.46
CA GLY A 68 -2.35 16.97 17.17
C GLY A 68 -1.56 17.56 16.00
N SER A 69 -0.76 18.62 16.23
CA SER A 69 0.20 19.10 15.23
C SER A 69 1.39 18.14 15.08
N VAL A 70 2.12 18.25 13.98
CA VAL A 70 3.36 17.48 13.76
C VAL A 70 4.52 18.42 13.58
N THR A 71 5.62 18.10 14.26
CA THR A 71 6.91 18.77 14.13
C THR A 71 7.93 17.84 13.46
N VAL A 72 8.59 18.31 12.42
CA VAL A 72 9.74 17.64 11.80
C VAL A 72 10.94 18.56 11.94
N LYS A 73 12.05 18.02 12.46
CA LYS A 73 13.31 18.72 12.63
C LYS A 73 14.42 17.97 11.88
N ASP A 74 15.26 18.71 11.21
CA ASP A 74 16.49 18.21 10.58
C ASP A 74 17.69 19.06 11.00
N ASP A 75 18.88 18.50 10.93
CA ASP A 75 20.17 19.16 11.13
C ASP A 75 20.87 19.49 9.80
N GLY A 76 20.11 19.56 8.69
CA GLY A 76 20.60 19.90 7.35
C GLY A 76 21.14 21.34 7.23
N ARG A 77 21.34 21.81 6.00
CA ARG A 77 21.90 23.16 5.74
C ARG A 77 20.97 24.32 6.11
N GLY A 78 19.70 24.03 6.39
CA GLY A 78 18.65 25.03 6.56
C GLY A 78 18.25 25.69 5.25
N ILE A 79 16.95 26.01 5.11
CA ILE A 79 16.42 26.74 3.94
C ILE A 79 17.10 28.10 3.82
N PRO A 80 17.50 28.55 2.62
CA PRO A 80 18.04 29.90 2.44
C PRO A 80 17.07 30.97 2.97
N VAL A 81 17.59 31.97 3.68
CA VAL A 81 16.80 33.00 4.38
C VAL A 81 16.78 34.34 3.63
N GLU A 82 17.64 34.49 2.63
CA GLU A 82 17.79 35.70 1.84
C GLU A 82 16.55 35.97 0.99
N VAL A 83 16.42 37.20 0.51
CA VAL A 83 15.34 37.60 -0.42
C VAL A 83 15.52 36.93 -1.77
N HIS A 84 14.49 36.23 -2.24
CA HIS A 84 14.51 35.58 -3.53
C HIS A 84 14.38 36.60 -4.67
N PRO A 85 15.32 36.62 -5.65
CA PRO A 85 15.42 37.72 -6.62
C PRO A 85 14.21 37.86 -7.55
N LYS A 86 13.43 36.80 -7.79
CA LYS A 86 12.27 36.85 -8.69
C LYS A 86 10.97 37.21 -7.96
N THR A 87 10.82 36.82 -6.70
CA THR A 87 9.56 37.01 -5.95
C THR A 87 9.60 38.25 -5.07
N GLY A 88 10.78 38.71 -4.68
CA GLY A 88 10.96 39.79 -3.70
C GLY A 88 10.59 39.40 -2.26
N LEU A 89 10.18 38.15 -2.04
CA LEU A 89 9.90 37.56 -0.72
C LEU A 89 11.16 36.87 -0.18
N SER A 90 11.17 36.54 1.11
CA SER A 90 12.21 35.64 1.62
C SER A 90 12.16 34.29 0.89
N THR A 91 13.30 33.61 0.77
CA THR A 91 13.31 32.29 0.13
C THR A 91 12.44 31.29 0.87
N VAL A 92 12.42 31.33 2.21
CA VAL A 92 11.53 30.50 3.02
C VAL A 92 10.07 30.76 2.66
N GLU A 93 9.65 32.04 2.62
CA GLU A 93 8.28 32.40 2.26
C GLU A 93 7.94 31.97 0.82
N THR A 94 8.87 32.13 -0.10
CA THR A 94 8.68 31.71 -1.49
C THR A 94 8.43 30.19 -1.61
N VAL A 95 9.20 29.37 -0.88
CA VAL A 95 9.05 27.90 -0.88
C VAL A 95 7.69 27.45 -0.34
N TYR A 96 7.15 28.15 0.66
CA TYR A 96 5.88 27.78 1.29
C TYR A 96 4.64 28.42 0.65
N THR A 97 4.79 29.49 -0.16
CA THR A 97 3.64 30.21 -0.73
C THR A 97 3.53 30.13 -2.25
N VAL A 98 4.61 29.78 -2.93
CA VAL A 98 4.64 29.75 -4.41
C VAL A 98 4.73 28.29 -4.87
N LEU A 99 3.74 27.84 -5.67
CA LEU A 99 3.79 26.52 -6.30
C LEU A 99 4.94 26.45 -7.32
N HIS A 100 5.58 25.29 -7.41
CA HIS A 100 6.73 25.08 -8.29
C HIS A 100 7.95 25.97 -7.98
N ALA A 101 8.13 26.28 -6.69
CA ALA A 101 9.32 26.94 -6.17
C ALA A 101 10.17 25.94 -5.37
N GLY A 102 11.46 25.84 -5.67
CA GLY A 102 12.38 24.95 -4.95
C GLY A 102 13.76 24.91 -5.55
N GLY A 103 14.74 24.51 -4.74
CA GLY A 103 16.16 24.38 -5.12
C GLY A 103 16.52 23.11 -5.91
N LYS A 104 15.51 22.29 -6.27
CA LYS A 104 15.68 20.95 -6.87
C LYS A 104 15.46 20.93 -8.40
N PHE A 105 15.24 22.08 -9.04
CA PHE A 105 15.05 22.24 -10.49
C PHE A 105 16.38 22.46 -11.25
N GLY A 106 17.33 21.53 -11.16
CA GLY A 106 18.55 21.56 -11.98
C GLY A 106 19.62 22.58 -11.58
N GLY A 107 19.58 23.11 -10.36
CA GLY A 107 20.48 24.16 -9.90
C GLY A 107 21.56 23.70 -8.93
N GLY A 108 22.38 22.69 -9.21
CA GLY A 108 23.63 22.43 -8.46
C GLY A 108 23.54 22.10 -6.96
N GLY A 109 22.41 22.31 -6.31
CA GLY A 109 22.21 22.09 -4.87
C GLY A 109 21.94 20.64 -4.46
N TYR A 110 21.31 19.86 -5.35
CA TYR A 110 20.96 18.46 -5.17
C TYR A 110 21.22 17.69 -6.46
N LYS A 111 22.07 16.66 -6.42
CA LYS A 111 22.28 15.75 -7.56
C LYS A 111 21.15 14.72 -7.67
N VAL A 112 20.59 14.34 -6.56
CA VAL A 112 19.50 13.37 -6.43
C VAL A 112 18.53 13.92 -5.40
N SER A 113 17.24 13.88 -5.67
CA SER A 113 16.20 14.28 -4.70
C SER A 113 14.91 13.51 -4.93
N GLY A 114 14.13 13.30 -3.86
CA GLY A 114 12.76 12.77 -3.93
C GLY A 114 11.75 13.85 -4.30
N GLY A 115 11.98 15.08 -3.88
CA GLY A 115 11.14 16.25 -4.15
C GLY A 115 11.36 16.83 -5.54
N LEU A 116 10.60 16.38 -6.54
CA LEU A 116 10.80 16.75 -7.95
C LEU A 116 9.97 17.94 -8.43
N HIS A 117 8.82 18.19 -7.82
CA HIS A 117 7.82 19.11 -8.34
C HIS A 117 7.86 20.49 -7.70
N GLY A 118 8.63 20.67 -6.58
CA GLY A 118 8.70 21.93 -5.85
C GLY A 118 7.36 22.40 -5.29
N VAL A 119 6.50 21.46 -4.87
CA VAL A 119 5.16 21.76 -4.35
C VAL A 119 4.92 21.26 -2.94
N GLY A 120 5.71 20.32 -2.41
CA GLY A 120 5.43 19.66 -1.13
C GLY A 120 5.22 20.61 0.03
N ALA A 121 6.17 21.52 0.27
CA ALA A 121 6.07 22.49 1.37
C ALA A 121 4.86 23.44 1.20
N SER A 122 4.59 23.91 0.00
CA SER A 122 3.45 24.79 -0.30
C SER A 122 2.11 24.05 -0.21
N VAL A 123 2.07 22.75 -0.55
CA VAL A 123 0.89 21.90 -0.37
C VAL A 123 0.59 21.68 1.12
N VAL A 124 1.60 21.35 1.95
CA VAL A 124 1.43 21.24 3.40
C VAL A 124 0.91 22.55 3.98
N ASN A 125 1.48 23.68 3.55
CA ASN A 125 1.03 25.00 4.00
C ASN A 125 -0.43 25.27 3.62
N ALA A 126 -0.82 25.00 2.38
CA ALA A 126 -2.18 25.21 1.91
C ALA A 126 -3.24 24.37 2.63
N LEU A 127 -2.86 23.13 3.05
CA LEU A 127 -3.77 22.15 3.66
C LEU A 127 -3.69 22.10 5.20
N SER A 128 -2.98 23.08 5.80
CA SER A 128 -2.85 23.22 7.24
C SER A 128 -3.60 24.45 7.74
N LYS A 129 -4.10 24.39 9.00
CA LYS A 129 -4.63 25.56 9.71
C LYS A 129 -3.56 26.62 9.91
N TRP A 130 -2.36 26.15 10.26
CA TRP A 130 -1.17 26.97 10.40
C TRP A 130 0.09 26.14 10.20
N VAL A 131 1.16 26.80 9.78
CA VAL A 131 2.51 26.25 9.65
C VAL A 131 3.50 27.22 10.27
N GLU A 132 4.42 26.70 11.06
CA GLU A 132 5.53 27.43 11.65
C GLU A 132 6.85 26.83 11.13
N VAL A 133 7.72 27.71 10.66
CA VAL A 133 9.04 27.29 10.16
C VAL A 133 10.13 28.05 10.91
N THR A 134 11.04 27.29 11.52
CA THR A 134 12.23 27.83 12.16
C THR A 134 13.46 27.34 11.40
N VAL A 135 14.32 28.25 11.01
CA VAL A 135 15.57 27.95 10.29
C VAL A 135 16.76 28.40 11.13
N TYR A 136 17.67 27.48 11.37
CA TYR A 136 18.96 27.72 12.04
C TYR A 136 20.03 27.92 10.97
N LYS A 137 20.56 29.11 10.86
CA LYS A 137 21.52 29.48 9.82
C LYS A 137 22.34 30.69 10.20
N GLU A 138 23.65 30.65 9.91
CA GLU A 138 24.57 31.77 10.11
C GLU A 138 24.54 32.37 11.55
N GLY A 139 24.50 31.47 12.55
CA GLY A 139 24.45 31.88 13.97
C GLY A 139 23.13 32.49 14.43
N LYS A 140 22.09 32.47 13.61
CA LYS A 140 20.78 33.07 13.88
C LYS A 140 19.65 32.07 13.80
N VAL A 141 18.60 32.34 14.57
CA VAL A 141 17.34 31.59 14.54
C VAL A 141 16.29 32.45 13.83
N HIS A 142 15.90 32.01 12.65
CA HIS A 142 14.89 32.67 11.83
C HIS A 142 13.54 31.98 12.00
N TYR A 143 12.45 32.74 12.04
CA TYR A 143 11.09 32.23 12.23
C TYR A 143 10.11 32.90 11.28
N ILE A 144 9.19 32.14 10.74
CA ILE A 144 8.07 32.58 9.92
C ILE A 144 6.84 31.75 10.24
N LYS A 145 5.64 32.36 10.15
CA LYS A 145 4.38 31.68 10.39
C LYS A 145 3.38 31.95 9.27
N PHE A 146 2.69 30.88 8.90
CA PHE A 146 1.61 30.88 7.91
C PHE A 146 0.30 30.40 8.54
N ALA A 147 -0.83 30.92 8.05
CA ALA A 147 -2.16 30.48 8.43
C ALA A 147 -3.19 30.88 7.35
N ASN A 148 -4.47 30.66 7.61
CA ASN A 148 -5.57 31.12 6.75
C ASN A 148 -5.44 30.66 5.29
N GLY A 149 -5.18 29.36 5.08
CA GLY A 149 -5.00 28.79 3.74
C GLY A 149 -3.60 29.02 3.15
N GLY A 150 -2.60 29.20 4.02
CA GLY A 150 -1.19 29.29 3.66
C GLY A 150 -0.66 30.70 3.48
N HIS A 151 -1.42 31.73 3.90
CA HIS A 151 -0.96 33.12 3.88
C HIS A 151 0.05 33.39 4.99
N THR A 152 1.05 34.23 4.70
CA THR A 152 2.02 34.69 5.70
C THR A 152 1.32 35.60 6.73
N VAL A 153 1.31 35.17 8.00
CA VAL A 153 0.75 35.95 9.12
C VAL A 153 1.83 36.61 9.97
N GLU A 154 3.00 35.98 10.05
CA GLU A 154 4.21 36.57 10.59
C GLU A 154 5.34 36.42 9.57
N PRO A 155 5.88 37.54 9.04
CA PRO A 155 6.96 37.47 8.06
C PRO A 155 8.27 36.96 8.70
N LEU A 156 9.21 36.51 7.86
CA LEU A 156 10.50 36.01 8.33
C LEU A 156 11.21 37.05 9.19
N LYS A 157 11.55 36.65 10.40
CA LYS A 157 12.24 37.50 11.39
C LYS A 157 13.27 36.69 12.17
N VAL A 158 14.30 37.35 12.65
CA VAL A 158 15.25 36.75 13.59
C VAL A 158 14.62 36.81 14.99
N ILE A 159 14.54 35.64 15.65
CA ILE A 159 13.97 35.50 17.00
C ILE A 159 15.00 35.17 18.06
N GLY A 160 16.24 34.86 17.66
CA GLY A 160 17.32 34.50 18.57
C GLY A 160 18.65 34.27 17.87
N GLU A 161 19.64 33.93 18.65
CA GLU A 161 20.97 33.52 18.18
C GLU A 161 21.20 32.05 18.50
N CYS A 162 22.03 31.38 17.72
CA CYS A 162 22.48 30.01 17.94
C CYS A 162 23.99 29.91 17.69
N SER A 163 24.58 28.76 17.94
CA SER A 163 25.98 28.50 17.55
C SER A 163 26.12 28.63 16.03
N GLU A 164 27.22 29.15 15.53
CA GLU A 164 27.50 29.26 14.09
C GLU A 164 27.51 27.92 13.38
N ASP A 165 27.87 26.85 14.08
CA ASP A 165 27.89 25.48 13.57
C ASP A 165 26.48 24.83 13.53
N ARG A 166 25.48 25.45 14.18
CA ARG A 166 24.12 24.93 14.20
C ARG A 166 23.38 25.35 12.96
N THR A 167 23.06 24.35 12.13
CA THR A 167 22.19 24.50 10.96
C THR A 167 20.98 23.60 11.07
N GLY A 168 19.98 23.78 10.22
CA GLY A 168 18.82 22.90 10.14
C GLY A 168 17.50 23.63 9.95
N THR A 169 16.46 22.85 9.79
CA THR A 169 15.08 23.36 9.66
C THR A 169 14.17 22.63 10.64
N THR A 170 13.26 23.38 11.27
CA THR A 170 12.17 22.82 12.06
C THR A 170 10.85 23.31 11.46
N VAL A 171 9.99 22.39 11.10
CA VAL A 171 8.66 22.67 10.55
C VAL A 171 7.61 22.07 11.45
N THR A 172 6.68 22.91 11.94
CA THR A 172 5.52 22.44 12.70
C THR A 172 4.25 22.83 11.95
N PHE A 173 3.34 21.90 11.76
CA PHE A 173 2.08 22.16 11.06
C PHE A 173 0.88 21.50 11.75
N MET A 174 -0.29 22.13 11.65
CA MET A 174 -1.56 21.63 12.14
C MET A 174 -2.47 21.34 10.95
N PRO A 175 -2.86 20.08 10.70
CA PRO A 175 -3.79 19.76 9.61
C PRO A 175 -5.11 20.54 9.71
N ASP A 176 -5.67 20.90 8.56
CA ASP A 176 -6.93 21.63 8.50
C ASP A 176 -8.13 20.66 8.49
N ASP A 177 -8.95 20.68 9.55
CA ASP A 177 -10.15 19.83 9.68
C ASP A 177 -11.28 20.22 8.71
N GLU A 178 -11.22 21.39 8.08
CA GLU A 178 -12.10 21.73 6.97
C GLU A 178 -11.77 20.91 5.70
N ILE A 179 -10.53 20.49 5.56
CA ILE A 179 -10.03 19.64 4.45
C ILE A 179 -10.12 18.16 4.80
N PHE A 180 -9.56 17.77 5.97
CA PHE A 180 -9.51 16.39 6.45
C PHE A 180 -10.71 16.10 7.36
N LYS A 181 -11.87 15.84 6.74
CA LYS A 181 -13.15 15.64 7.45
C LYS A 181 -13.30 14.28 8.11
N GLU A 182 -12.58 13.26 7.63
CA GLU A 182 -12.66 11.92 8.17
C GLU A 182 -11.85 11.80 9.46
N THR A 183 -10.63 12.30 9.45
CA THR A 183 -9.72 12.29 10.59
C THR A 183 -8.62 13.34 10.44
N THR A 184 -8.21 13.93 11.56
CA THR A 184 -6.98 14.73 11.70
C THR A 184 -5.98 14.05 12.65
N THR A 185 -6.26 12.81 13.05
CA THR A 185 -5.42 12.06 13.99
C THR A 185 -4.41 11.22 13.23
N PHE A 186 -3.13 11.45 13.52
CA PHE A 186 -2.04 10.66 12.95
C PHE A 186 -1.93 9.30 13.64
N ASN A 187 -1.74 8.26 12.83
CA ASN A 187 -1.51 6.90 13.28
C ASN A 187 -0.02 6.65 13.50
N TYR A 188 0.37 6.33 14.73
CA TYR A 188 1.77 6.12 15.11
C TYR A 188 2.42 4.95 14.35
N GLU A 189 1.73 3.82 14.22
CA GLU A 189 2.29 2.63 13.53
C GLU A 189 2.52 2.88 12.03
N THR A 190 1.64 3.65 11.37
CA THR A 190 1.85 4.09 9.99
C THR A 190 3.09 4.97 9.87
N LEU A 191 3.26 5.95 10.77
CA LEU A 191 4.46 6.79 10.81
C LEU A 191 5.71 5.95 11.10
N LYS A 192 5.65 5.05 12.07
CA LYS A 192 6.73 4.17 12.49
C LYS A 192 7.25 3.27 11.36
N THR A 193 6.34 2.64 10.63
CA THR A 193 6.69 1.76 9.51
C THR A 193 7.46 2.53 8.44
N ARG A 194 6.94 3.67 7.99
CA ARG A 194 7.60 4.47 6.96
C ARG A 194 8.92 5.09 7.44
N THR A 195 8.98 5.54 8.68
CA THR A 195 10.22 6.08 9.29
C THR A 195 11.32 5.02 9.32
N ARG A 196 10.98 3.78 9.68
CA ARG A 196 11.91 2.64 9.65
C ARG A 196 12.43 2.34 8.24
N GLU A 197 11.56 2.36 7.24
CA GLU A 197 11.96 2.19 5.84
C GLU A 197 12.96 3.25 5.39
N LEU A 198 12.69 4.52 5.70
CA LEU A 198 13.59 5.63 5.36
C LEU A 198 14.95 5.49 6.02
N ALA A 199 14.99 5.01 7.27
CA ALA A 199 16.26 4.74 7.97
C ALA A 199 17.04 3.58 7.32
N PHE A 200 16.37 2.51 6.86
CA PHE A 200 17.03 1.44 6.11
C PHE A 200 17.60 1.91 4.76
N LEU A 201 16.89 2.79 4.08
CA LEU A 201 17.29 3.30 2.76
C LEU A 201 18.43 4.32 2.84
N ASN A 202 18.64 4.93 4.01
CA ASN A 202 19.67 5.94 4.26
C ASN A 202 20.61 5.46 5.35
N LYS A 203 21.60 4.67 4.96
CA LYS A 203 22.59 4.07 5.84
C LYS A 203 23.23 5.10 6.78
N GLY A 204 23.16 4.83 8.10
CA GLY A 204 23.76 5.67 9.15
C GLY A 204 22.90 6.88 9.55
N LEU A 205 21.84 7.24 8.80
CA LEU A 205 20.91 8.29 9.18
C LEU A 205 20.11 7.89 10.43
N ARG A 206 20.10 8.73 11.45
CA ARG A 206 19.31 8.56 12.66
C ARG A 206 17.95 9.27 12.50
N ILE A 207 16.87 8.53 12.65
CA ILE A 207 15.52 9.10 12.65
C ILE A 207 14.82 8.74 13.96
N ILE A 208 14.31 9.73 14.66
CA ILE A 208 13.57 9.60 15.91
C ILE A 208 12.12 9.92 15.65
N LEU A 209 11.22 9.00 16.01
CA LEU A 209 9.78 9.22 15.98
C LEU A 209 9.27 9.26 17.42
N MET A 210 8.53 10.32 17.78
CA MET A 210 7.93 10.51 19.10
C MET A 210 6.45 10.83 18.97
N ASP A 211 5.65 10.29 19.88
CA ASP A 211 4.24 10.66 20.05
C ASP A 211 4.01 11.18 21.46
N ASP A 212 3.93 12.50 21.58
CA ASP A 212 3.72 13.17 22.87
C ASP A 212 2.30 12.94 23.43
N ARG A 213 1.37 12.42 22.63
CA ARG A 213 0.02 12.10 23.07
C ARG A 213 0.00 10.84 23.94
N THR A 214 0.80 9.83 23.54
CA THR A 214 0.88 8.51 24.20
C THR A 214 2.16 8.35 25.01
N GLY A 215 3.22 9.10 24.70
CA GLY A 215 4.55 8.96 25.27
C GLY A 215 5.41 7.89 24.59
N GLU A 216 4.96 7.36 23.46
CA GLU A 216 5.71 6.39 22.66
C GLU A 216 6.88 7.08 21.93
N SER A 217 8.01 6.37 21.82
CA SER A 217 9.19 6.86 21.11
C SER A 217 10.00 5.69 20.55
N ASP A 218 10.37 5.80 19.29
CA ASP A 218 11.24 4.85 18.58
C ASP A 218 12.41 5.60 17.93
N THR A 219 13.60 4.98 17.95
CA THR A 219 14.79 5.49 17.26
C THR A 219 15.26 4.46 16.24
N PHE A 220 15.45 4.90 15.02
CA PHE A 220 15.89 4.07 13.90
C PHE A 220 17.22 4.54 13.37
N VAL A 221 18.22 3.65 13.35
CA VAL A 221 19.51 3.84 12.70
C VAL A 221 20.03 2.48 12.27
N TYR A 222 20.43 2.36 10.99
CA TYR A 222 20.87 1.10 10.41
C TYR A 222 22.16 1.27 9.62
N GLU A 223 23.25 0.74 10.16
CA GLU A 223 24.58 0.82 9.54
C GLU A 223 24.73 -0.13 8.34
N GLY A 224 23.97 -1.20 8.28
CA GLY A 224 23.94 -2.15 7.16
C GLY A 224 22.99 -1.76 6.04
N GLY A 225 22.18 -0.71 6.22
CA GLY A 225 21.28 -0.19 5.19
C GLY A 225 20.29 -1.24 4.68
N ILE A 226 20.16 -1.38 3.35
CA ILE A 226 19.18 -2.30 2.74
C ILE A 226 19.49 -3.79 3.00
N LYS A 227 20.71 -4.16 3.43
CA LYS A 227 20.99 -5.53 3.91
C LYS A 227 20.21 -5.84 5.19
N GLU A 228 20.23 -4.90 6.15
CA GLU A 228 19.45 -5.03 7.38
C GLU A 228 17.94 -4.99 7.08
N PHE A 229 17.53 -4.27 6.04
CA PHE A 229 16.15 -4.27 5.60
C PHE A 229 15.70 -5.66 5.12
N VAL A 230 16.51 -6.36 4.30
CA VAL A 230 16.23 -7.76 3.92
C VAL A 230 16.16 -8.67 5.13
N ALA A 231 17.10 -8.55 6.08
CA ALA A 231 17.08 -9.32 7.33
C ALA A 231 15.81 -9.04 8.15
N TYR A 232 15.39 -7.79 8.23
CA TYR A 232 14.16 -7.39 8.91
C TYR A 232 12.92 -8.01 8.25
N VAL A 233 12.79 -7.94 6.92
CA VAL A 233 11.67 -8.54 6.18
C VAL A 233 11.67 -10.07 6.30
N ASN A 234 12.83 -10.68 6.46
CA ASN A 234 12.97 -12.12 6.64
C ASN A 234 12.90 -12.58 8.12
N LYS A 235 12.69 -11.69 9.08
CA LYS A 235 12.69 -12.02 10.54
C LYS A 235 11.78 -13.20 10.92
N ASN A 236 10.70 -13.40 10.16
CA ASN A 236 9.70 -14.45 10.37
C ASN A 236 9.71 -15.50 9.24
N LYS A 237 10.81 -15.59 8.46
CA LYS A 237 11.01 -16.55 7.36
C LYS A 237 12.27 -17.33 7.65
N THR A 238 12.38 -18.53 7.11
CA THR A 238 13.57 -19.37 7.21
C THR A 238 14.44 -19.15 5.96
N PRO A 239 15.58 -18.44 6.05
CA PRO A 239 16.49 -18.31 4.92
C PRO A 239 17.05 -19.68 4.52
N ILE A 240 17.22 -19.92 3.21
CA ILE A 240 17.80 -21.17 2.68
C ILE A 240 19.31 -21.05 2.43
N HIS A 241 19.87 -19.86 2.57
CA HIS A 241 21.32 -19.58 2.57
C HIS A 241 21.62 -18.47 3.59
N GLU A 242 22.83 -18.48 4.14
CA GLU A 242 23.19 -17.61 5.27
C GLU A 242 23.41 -16.16 4.82
N ASP A 243 24.19 -15.97 3.76
CA ASP A 243 24.61 -14.67 3.31
C ASP A 243 23.50 -13.90 2.56
N ILE A 244 23.30 -12.62 2.94
CA ILE A 244 22.48 -11.70 2.14
C ILE A 244 23.32 -11.19 0.98
N VAL A 245 22.89 -11.47 -0.25
CA VAL A 245 23.54 -10.95 -1.45
C VAL A 245 23.36 -9.43 -1.49
N TYR A 246 24.46 -8.72 -1.64
CA TYR A 246 24.46 -7.25 -1.74
C TYR A 246 25.20 -6.80 -2.99
N VAL A 247 24.58 -5.92 -3.72
CA VAL A 247 25.07 -5.34 -4.97
C VAL A 247 24.97 -3.83 -4.86
N GLU A 248 26.06 -3.14 -5.14
CA GLU A 248 26.09 -1.67 -5.24
C GLU A 248 26.93 -1.27 -6.46
N GLY A 249 26.49 -0.22 -7.15
CA GLY A 249 27.26 0.35 -8.25
C GLY A 249 26.64 1.62 -8.81
N MET A 250 27.45 2.34 -9.56
CA MET A 250 27.04 3.57 -10.24
C MET A 250 27.49 3.55 -11.70
N GLU A 251 26.61 3.91 -12.59
CA GLU A 251 26.88 4.06 -14.03
C GLU A 251 26.00 5.20 -14.57
N ASN A 252 26.61 6.16 -15.30
CA ASN A 252 25.93 7.34 -15.85
C ASN A 252 25.16 8.17 -14.80
N ASP A 253 25.78 8.43 -13.65
CA ASP A 253 25.21 9.14 -12.50
C ASP A 253 23.97 8.45 -11.86
N ILE A 254 23.60 7.27 -12.32
CA ILE A 254 22.56 6.43 -11.74
C ILE A 254 23.22 5.44 -10.77
N SER A 255 22.85 5.51 -9.50
CA SER A 255 23.28 4.54 -8.48
C SER A 255 22.20 3.48 -8.28
N ILE A 256 22.62 2.23 -8.20
CA ILE A 256 21.76 1.07 -7.96
C ILE A 256 22.30 0.28 -6.77
N GLU A 257 21.47 0.06 -5.79
CA GLU A 257 21.71 -0.87 -4.69
C GLU A 257 20.66 -1.97 -4.73
N VAL A 258 21.08 -3.23 -4.56
CA VAL A 258 20.17 -4.37 -4.46
C VAL A 258 20.65 -5.27 -3.32
N ALA A 259 19.74 -5.61 -2.41
CA ALA A 259 19.97 -6.66 -1.43
C ALA A 259 18.91 -7.75 -1.61
N LEU A 260 19.31 -9.03 -1.56
CA LEU A 260 18.39 -10.14 -1.68
C LEU A 260 18.83 -11.37 -0.87
N GLN A 261 17.83 -12.14 -0.45
CA GLN A 261 18.02 -13.45 0.18
C GLN A 261 16.83 -14.35 -0.16
N TYR A 262 17.10 -15.63 -0.37
CA TYR A 262 16.05 -16.63 -0.56
C TYR A 262 15.66 -17.25 0.77
N ASN A 263 14.38 -17.56 0.91
CA ASN A 263 13.78 -18.26 2.04
C ASN A 263 12.98 -19.49 1.57
N ASP A 264 12.51 -20.30 2.48
CA ASP A 264 11.75 -21.53 2.20
C ASP A 264 10.33 -21.29 1.71
N GLY A 265 9.80 -20.06 1.84
CA GLY A 265 8.47 -19.66 1.38
C GLY A 265 8.27 -19.76 -0.14
N TYR A 266 7.05 -19.51 -0.58
CA TYR A 266 6.65 -19.61 -1.99
C TYR A 266 6.39 -18.27 -2.65
N ASN A 267 6.20 -17.23 -1.86
CA ASN A 267 5.92 -15.88 -2.34
C ASN A 267 7.21 -15.10 -2.59
N ALA A 268 7.21 -14.26 -3.63
CA ALA A 268 8.26 -13.29 -3.84
C ALA A 268 7.90 -11.97 -3.12
N THR A 269 8.80 -11.47 -2.30
CA THR A 269 8.70 -10.16 -1.65
C THR A 269 9.73 -9.23 -2.30
N VAL A 270 9.28 -8.31 -3.14
CA VAL A 270 10.15 -7.37 -3.84
C VAL A 270 9.68 -5.96 -3.54
N TYR A 271 10.54 -5.15 -2.92
CA TYR A 271 10.31 -3.73 -2.69
C TYR A 271 11.31 -2.92 -3.49
N SER A 272 10.79 -1.97 -4.26
CA SER A 272 11.62 -1.12 -5.09
C SER A 272 11.41 0.36 -4.78
N PHE A 273 12.50 1.10 -4.79
CA PHE A 273 12.55 2.50 -4.41
C PHE A 273 13.34 3.31 -5.43
N VAL A 274 12.92 4.54 -5.66
CA VAL A 274 13.64 5.53 -6.46
C VAL A 274 13.75 6.82 -5.65
N ASN A 275 14.98 7.25 -5.37
CA ASN A 275 15.25 8.43 -4.54
C ASN A 275 14.47 8.37 -3.21
N ASN A 276 14.51 7.21 -2.55
CA ASN A 276 13.78 6.86 -1.31
C ASN A 276 12.24 6.84 -1.41
N ILE A 277 11.67 7.04 -2.59
CA ILE A 277 10.23 6.92 -2.83
C ILE A 277 9.92 5.48 -3.22
N ILE A 278 8.97 4.85 -2.52
CA ILE A 278 8.50 3.52 -2.87
C ILE A 278 7.78 3.54 -4.22
N THR A 279 8.08 2.54 -5.06
CA THR A 279 7.41 2.34 -6.35
C THR A 279 6.62 1.02 -6.34
N PRO A 280 5.38 1.03 -5.82
CA PRO A 280 4.60 -0.22 -5.67
C PRO A 280 4.34 -0.94 -6.99
N GLU A 281 4.24 -0.20 -8.10
CA GLU A 281 4.09 -0.74 -9.46
C GLU A 281 5.44 -1.03 -10.14
N GLY A 282 6.55 -0.92 -9.38
CA GLY A 282 7.90 -1.19 -9.88
C GLY A 282 8.39 -0.12 -10.86
N GLY A 283 8.85 -0.56 -12.01
CA GLY A 283 9.37 0.30 -13.08
C GLY A 283 10.67 -0.23 -13.67
N THR A 284 11.31 0.60 -14.45
CA THR A 284 12.48 0.19 -15.25
C THR A 284 13.67 -0.31 -14.43
N HIS A 285 13.90 0.22 -13.23
CA HIS A 285 14.94 -0.24 -12.32
C HIS A 285 14.68 -1.67 -11.84
N GLU A 286 13.45 -1.96 -11.43
CA GLU A 286 13.02 -3.28 -10.98
C GLU A 286 13.02 -4.28 -12.13
N ASP A 287 12.48 -3.91 -13.30
CA ASP A 287 12.49 -4.72 -14.52
C ASP A 287 13.91 -5.13 -14.91
N GLY A 288 14.85 -4.18 -14.84
CA GLY A 288 16.26 -4.42 -15.17
C GLY A 288 16.88 -5.50 -14.27
N VAL A 289 16.67 -5.40 -12.96
CA VAL A 289 17.16 -6.39 -11.97
C VAL A 289 16.49 -7.74 -12.18
N LYS A 290 15.16 -7.80 -12.30
CA LYS A 290 14.40 -9.06 -12.50
C LYS A 290 14.80 -9.79 -13.77
N LEU A 291 14.98 -9.08 -14.87
CA LEU A 291 15.44 -9.66 -16.13
C LEU A 291 16.88 -10.21 -16.03
N ALA A 292 17.77 -9.44 -15.39
CA ALA A 292 19.16 -9.87 -15.19
C ALA A 292 19.22 -11.11 -14.28
N LEU A 293 18.48 -11.12 -13.16
CA LEU A 293 18.39 -12.25 -12.25
C LEU A 293 18.01 -13.53 -12.98
N THR A 294 16.92 -13.50 -13.75
CA THR A 294 16.43 -14.66 -14.49
C THR A 294 17.45 -15.14 -15.52
N ARG A 295 18.07 -14.23 -16.25
CA ARG A 295 19.09 -14.56 -17.26
C ARG A 295 20.32 -15.21 -16.63
N ILE A 296 20.83 -14.67 -15.53
CA ILE A 296 22.05 -15.14 -14.88
C ILE A 296 21.85 -16.52 -14.30
N ILE A 297 20.74 -16.75 -13.60
CA ILE A 297 20.43 -18.07 -13.04
C ILE A 297 20.33 -19.13 -14.14
N ASN A 298 19.64 -18.83 -15.24
CA ASN A 298 19.56 -19.75 -16.38
C ASN A 298 20.95 -20.02 -16.99
N ASN A 299 21.77 -18.99 -17.18
CA ASN A 299 23.12 -19.13 -17.74
C ASN A 299 24.02 -19.99 -16.83
N TYR A 300 24.01 -19.71 -15.53
CA TYR A 300 24.79 -20.46 -14.54
C TYR A 300 24.34 -21.91 -14.46
N ALA A 301 23.04 -22.16 -14.44
CA ALA A 301 22.47 -23.51 -14.39
C ALA A 301 22.84 -24.33 -15.62
N LYS A 302 22.87 -23.75 -16.82
CA LYS A 302 23.33 -24.39 -18.07
C LYS A 302 24.83 -24.63 -18.06
N ALA A 303 25.64 -23.63 -17.71
CA ALA A 303 27.08 -23.72 -17.67
C ALA A 303 27.57 -24.84 -16.74
N ASN A 304 26.88 -25.02 -15.60
CA ASN A 304 27.18 -26.04 -14.60
C ASN A 304 26.42 -27.37 -14.83
N LYS A 305 25.73 -27.53 -15.97
CA LYS A 305 24.98 -28.74 -16.36
C LYS A 305 23.87 -29.14 -15.36
N ILE A 306 23.38 -28.22 -14.60
CA ILE A 306 22.22 -28.39 -13.70
C ILE A 306 20.94 -28.42 -14.52
N LEU A 307 20.83 -27.54 -15.53
CA LEU A 307 19.83 -27.56 -16.59
C LEU A 307 20.44 -28.21 -17.83
N LYS A 308 19.73 -29.16 -18.44
CA LYS A 308 20.14 -29.77 -19.71
C LYS A 308 19.75 -28.87 -20.88
N ASP A 309 20.41 -29.03 -22.03
CA ASP A 309 20.15 -28.21 -23.22
C ASP A 309 18.70 -28.31 -23.74
N ASN A 310 18.04 -29.44 -23.49
CA ASN A 310 16.64 -29.70 -23.89
C ASN A 310 15.62 -29.36 -22.81
N ASP A 311 16.03 -28.91 -21.62
CA ASP A 311 15.11 -28.49 -20.56
C ASP A 311 14.54 -27.09 -20.88
N GLU A 312 13.27 -26.87 -20.55
CA GLU A 312 12.70 -25.52 -20.64
C GLU A 312 13.45 -24.57 -19.69
N PRO A 313 13.77 -23.36 -20.14
CA PRO A 313 14.41 -22.38 -19.26
C PRO A 313 13.49 -22.03 -18.08
N LEU A 314 14.10 -21.68 -16.95
CA LEU A 314 13.40 -21.18 -15.78
C LEU A 314 12.73 -19.83 -16.12
N SER A 315 11.45 -19.71 -15.80
CA SER A 315 10.72 -18.44 -15.94
C SER A 315 11.12 -17.44 -14.84
N GLY A 316 10.72 -16.20 -15.00
CA GLY A 316 10.93 -15.17 -13.99
C GLY A 316 10.31 -15.54 -12.64
N ASP A 317 9.09 -16.10 -12.66
CA ASP A 317 8.39 -16.51 -11.43
C ASP A 317 9.07 -17.70 -10.76
N ASP A 318 9.57 -18.69 -11.53
CA ASP A 318 10.33 -19.81 -10.97
C ASP A 318 11.57 -19.34 -10.20
N VAL A 319 12.26 -18.34 -10.76
CA VAL A 319 13.49 -17.79 -10.19
C VAL A 319 13.22 -16.92 -8.99
N ARG A 320 12.05 -16.30 -8.91
CA ARG A 320 11.67 -15.41 -7.79
C ARG A 320 10.92 -16.12 -6.67
N GLU A 321 10.57 -17.40 -6.79
CA GLU A 321 9.90 -18.12 -5.69
C GLU A 321 10.75 -18.09 -4.42
N GLY A 322 10.19 -17.54 -3.33
CA GLY A 322 10.82 -17.43 -2.02
C GLY A 322 11.93 -16.36 -1.93
N ILE A 323 12.00 -15.43 -2.87
CA ILE A 323 12.96 -14.32 -2.79
C ILE A 323 12.42 -13.19 -1.92
N THR A 324 13.30 -12.63 -1.09
CA THR A 324 13.12 -11.29 -0.51
C THR A 324 14.18 -10.39 -1.14
N MET A 325 13.76 -9.31 -1.80
CA MET A 325 14.64 -8.44 -2.56
C MET A 325 14.26 -6.97 -2.37
N ILE A 326 15.24 -6.15 -2.01
CA ILE A 326 15.12 -4.69 -1.90
C ILE A 326 15.96 -4.08 -3.01
N ILE A 327 15.36 -3.18 -3.78
CA ILE A 327 16.01 -2.46 -4.88
C ILE A 327 15.91 -0.97 -4.60
N SER A 328 17.04 -0.28 -4.49
CA SER A 328 17.11 1.16 -4.32
C SER A 328 17.87 1.77 -5.49
N ALA A 329 17.22 2.67 -6.21
CA ALA A 329 17.82 3.42 -7.31
C ALA A 329 17.91 4.91 -6.93
N LYS A 330 19.07 5.52 -7.17
CA LYS A 330 19.24 6.98 -7.07
C LYS A 330 19.41 7.51 -8.49
N VAL A 331 18.44 8.29 -8.96
CA VAL A 331 18.34 8.77 -10.34
C VAL A 331 18.27 10.29 -10.30
N PRO A 332 19.15 11.01 -11.04
CA PRO A 332 19.18 12.48 -11.02
C PRO A 332 17.86 13.12 -11.51
N GLU A 333 17.30 12.61 -12.61
CA GLU A 333 16.06 13.11 -13.22
C GLU A 333 15.06 11.97 -13.41
N PRO A 334 14.40 11.49 -12.35
CA PRO A 334 13.46 10.39 -12.46
C PRO A 334 12.15 10.84 -13.13
N GLN A 335 11.66 10.02 -14.06
CA GLN A 335 10.39 10.20 -14.74
C GLN A 335 9.43 9.13 -14.23
N PHE A 336 8.40 9.56 -13.49
CA PHE A 336 7.38 8.65 -12.96
C PHE A 336 6.13 8.64 -13.83
N GLU A 337 5.46 7.51 -13.90
CA GLU A 337 4.12 7.42 -14.44
C GLU A 337 3.13 8.00 -13.39
N GLY A 338 2.64 9.23 -13.64
CA GLY A 338 1.67 9.91 -12.77
C GLY A 338 2.25 10.67 -11.56
N GLN A 339 1.38 11.45 -10.92
CA GLN A 339 1.73 12.32 -9.79
C GLN A 339 2.06 11.53 -8.51
N THR A 340 1.47 10.35 -8.33
CA THR A 340 1.67 9.49 -7.16
C THR A 340 2.99 8.74 -7.14
N LYS A 341 3.81 8.89 -8.21
CA LYS A 341 5.18 8.34 -8.32
C LYS A 341 5.26 6.81 -8.14
N THR A 342 4.21 6.08 -8.52
CA THR A 342 4.09 4.64 -8.27
C THR A 342 4.99 3.77 -9.14
N LYS A 343 5.45 4.28 -10.30
CA LYS A 343 6.23 3.53 -11.28
C LYS A 343 7.26 4.40 -11.99
N LEU A 344 8.50 3.91 -12.10
CA LEU A 344 9.57 4.59 -12.83
C LEU A 344 9.53 4.28 -14.33
N GLY A 345 9.58 5.32 -15.17
CA GLY A 345 9.51 5.22 -16.62
C GLY A 345 10.84 5.30 -17.38
N ASN A 346 11.91 5.81 -16.77
CA ASN A 346 13.21 6.04 -17.41
C ASN A 346 13.80 4.79 -18.07
N SER A 347 13.87 4.73 -19.40
CA SER A 347 14.34 3.54 -20.14
C SER A 347 15.82 3.22 -19.94
N GLU A 348 16.67 4.23 -19.73
CA GLU A 348 18.10 4.09 -19.47
C GLU A 348 18.39 3.38 -18.15
N VAL A 349 17.56 3.60 -17.13
CA VAL A 349 17.72 2.99 -15.81
C VAL A 349 17.62 1.46 -15.88
N ARG A 350 16.78 0.92 -16.77
CA ARG A 350 16.66 -0.54 -16.97
C ARG A 350 17.99 -1.18 -17.34
N LYS A 351 18.74 -0.54 -18.26
CA LYS A 351 20.03 -1.06 -18.73
C LYS A 351 21.10 -0.97 -17.65
N VAL A 352 21.14 0.17 -16.94
CA VAL A 352 22.09 0.40 -15.85
C VAL A 352 21.86 -0.59 -14.70
N ALA A 353 20.62 -0.75 -14.25
CA ALA A 353 20.25 -1.69 -13.20
C ALA A 353 20.61 -3.13 -13.60
N ALA A 354 20.27 -3.54 -14.83
CA ALA A 354 20.61 -4.87 -15.32
C ALA A 354 22.13 -5.10 -15.41
N SER A 355 22.91 -4.08 -15.85
CA SER A 355 24.38 -4.16 -15.99
C SER A 355 25.06 -4.31 -14.63
N ILE A 356 24.73 -3.43 -13.68
CA ILE A 356 25.33 -3.42 -12.34
C ILE A 356 25.01 -4.72 -11.60
N PHE A 357 23.73 -5.08 -11.60
CA PHE A 357 23.28 -6.29 -10.92
C PHE A 357 23.91 -7.56 -11.51
N ALA A 358 23.95 -7.67 -12.85
CA ALA A 358 24.49 -8.84 -13.53
C ALA A 358 25.94 -9.12 -13.12
N LYS A 359 26.80 -8.12 -13.22
CA LYS A 359 28.24 -8.27 -12.91
C LYS A 359 28.48 -8.74 -11.48
N ALA A 360 27.74 -8.18 -10.53
CA ALA A 360 27.93 -8.51 -9.13
C ALA A 360 27.29 -9.87 -8.75
N PHE A 361 26.11 -10.17 -9.29
CA PHE A 361 25.42 -11.43 -8.98
C PHE A 361 26.09 -12.64 -9.63
N GLU A 362 26.61 -12.51 -10.88
CA GLU A 362 27.44 -13.56 -11.50
C GLU A 362 28.66 -13.89 -10.63
N ARG A 363 29.35 -12.87 -10.14
CA ARG A 363 30.50 -13.05 -9.24
C ARG A 363 30.07 -13.75 -7.95
N PHE A 364 28.97 -13.33 -7.32
CA PHE A 364 28.46 -14.00 -6.12
C PHE A 364 28.22 -15.48 -6.33
N LEU A 365 27.55 -15.88 -7.43
CA LEU A 365 27.29 -17.30 -7.72
C LEU A 365 28.59 -18.11 -7.92
N MET A 366 29.65 -17.50 -8.46
CA MET A 366 30.96 -18.13 -8.63
C MET A 366 31.71 -18.27 -7.30
N GLU A 367 31.62 -17.26 -6.43
CA GLU A 367 32.29 -17.23 -5.13
C GLU A 367 31.59 -18.12 -4.11
N HIS A 368 30.25 -18.33 -4.25
CA HIS A 368 29.40 -19.09 -3.32
C HIS A 368 28.67 -20.25 -4.05
N PRO A 369 29.41 -21.28 -4.54
CA PRO A 369 28.81 -22.33 -5.36
C PRO A 369 27.77 -23.19 -4.62
N ASN A 370 27.86 -23.31 -3.30
CA ASN A 370 26.86 -24.02 -2.50
C ASN A 370 25.53 -23.26 -2.47
N ASP A 371 25.56 -21.94 -2.23
CA ASP A 371 24.37 -21.11 -2.21
C ASP A 371 23.75 -21.03 -3.61
N ALA A 372 24.60 -20.89 -4.65
CA ALA A 372 24.16 -20.94 -6.04
C ALA A 372 23.39 -22.24 -6.35
N LYS A 373 23.88 -23.38 -5.87
CA LYS A 373 23.21 -24.67 -6.07
C LYS A 373 21.85 -24.69 -5.35
N ILE A 374 21.78 -24.25 -4.10
CA ILE A 374 20.53 -24.21 -3.32
C ILE A 374 19.49 -23.32 -4.00
N ILE A 375 19.89 -22.12 -4.44
CA ILE A 375 19.03 -21.16 -5.14
C ILE A 375 18.47 -21.77 -6.44
N ILE A 376 19.33 -22.43 -7.22
CA ILE A 376 18.92 -23.04 -8.49
C ILE A 376 18.00 -24.25 -8.25
N GLU A 377 18.30 -25.10 -7.25
CA GLU A 377 17.45 -26.25 -6.90
C GLU A 377 16.05 -25.80 -6.47
N LYS A 378 15.94 -24.70 -5.73
CA LYS A 378 14.66 -24.09 -5.39
C LYS A 378 13.91 -23.62 -6.64
N SER A 379 14.57 -22.87 -7.52
CA SER A 379 13.99 -22.41 -8.78
C SER A 379 13.54 -23.56 -9.69
N MET A 380 14.32 -24.65 -9.76
CA MET A 380 13.94 -25.86 -10.50
C MET A 380 12.72 -26.56 -9.88
N THR A 381 12.60 -26.53 -8.56
CA THR A 381 11.44 -27.10 -7.86
C THR A 381 10.19 -26.29 -8.16
N ALA A 382 10.29 -24.97 -8.17
CA ALA A 382 9.23 -24.06 -8.59
C ALA A 382 8.80 -24.33 -10.06
N ALA A 383 9.77 -24.46 -10.98
CA ALA A 383 9.51 -24.75 -12.38
C ALA A 383 8.77 -26.09 -12.56
N ARG A 384 9.17 -27.15 -11.83
CA ARG A 384 8.49 -28.45 -11.86
C ARG A 384 7.04 -28.32 -11.37
N ALA A 385 6.80 -27.55 -10.30
CA ALA A 385 5.46 -27.29 -9.78
C ALA A 385 4.60 -26.54 -10.81
N ARG A 386 5.13 -25.50 -11.44
CA ARG A 386 4.47 -24.74 -12.51
C ARG A 386 4.08 -25.62 -13.69
N VAL A 387 5.01 -26.46 -14.19
CA VAL A 387 4.75 -27.39 -15.29
C VAL A 387 3.68 -28.41 -14.90
N ALA A 388 3.73 -28.95 -13.68
CA ALA A 388 2.71 -29.88 -13.18
C ALA A 388 1.33 -29.22 -13.10
N ALA A 389 1.26 -27.99 -12.58
CA ALA A 389 0.03 -27.20 -12.51
C ALA A 389 -0.55 -26.91 -13.92
N ARG A 390 0.30 -26.55 -14.88
CA ARG A 390 -0.11 -26.34 -16.28
C ARG A 390 -0.65 -27.62 -16.91
N ARG A 391 0.02 -28.75 -16.75
CA ARG A 391 -0.46 -30.03 -17.27
C ARG A 391 -1.79 -30.46 -16.65
N ALA A 392 -1.97 -30.27 -15.35
CA ALA A 392 -3.22 -30.54 -14.67
C ALA A 392 -4.38 -29.70 -15.25
N ARG A 393 -4.13 -28.40 -15.49
CA ARG A 393 -5.12 -27.50 -16.14
C ARG A 393 -5.45 -27.93 -17.57
N GLU A 394 -4.45 -28.29 -18.37
CA GLU A 394 -4.67 -28.75 -19.75
C GLU A 394 -5.46 -30.06 -19.81
N LEU A 395 -5.20 -31.00 -18.91
CA LEU A 395 -5.97 -32.24 -18.79
C LEU A 395 -7.43 -31.95 -18.38
N THR A 396 -7.66 -31.02 -17.48
CA THR A 396 -9.00 -30.56 -17.08
C THR A 396 -9.70 -29.87 -18.24
N ARG A 397 -9.03 -29.00 -19.00
CA ARG A 397 -9.58 -28.37 -20.22
C ARG A 397 -9.97 -29.39 -21.31
N ARG A 398 -9.18 -30.45 -21.51
CA ARG A 398 -9.48 -31.49 -22.49
C ARG A 398 -10.63 -32.43 -22.06
N LYS A 399 -10.82 -32.63 -20.75
CA LYS A 399 -11.98 -33.35 -20.18
C LYS A 399 -13.24 -32.48 -20.07
N GLY A 400 -13.10 -31.19 -20.18
CA GLY A 400 -14.03 -30.17 -19.72
C GLY A 400 -15.16 -29.77 -20.66
N GLY A 401 -15.54 -30.54 -21.67
CA GLY A 401 -16.84 -30.34 -22.34
C GLY A 401 -18.03 -30.63 -21.42
N LEU A 402 -17.88 -31.54 -20.45
CA LEU A 402 -18.90 -31.92 -19.46
C LEU A 402 -18.68 -31.28 -18.06
N GLU A 403 -17.44 -30.92 -17.71
CA GLU A 403 -17.13 -30.29 -16.41
C GLU A 403 -17.39 -28.76 -16.40
N ILE A 404 -17.32 -28.08 -17.54
CA ILE A 404 -17.71 -26.66 -17.66
C ILE A 404 -19.16 -26.48 -17.17
N THR A 405 -20.05 -27.41 -17.41
CA THR A 405 -21.43 -27.40 -16.91
C THR A 405 -21.53 -27.48 -15.39
N ASN A 406 -20.58 -28.15 -14.70
CA ASN A 406 -20.57 -28.23 -13.24
C ASN A 406 -20.01 -26.94 -12.58
N TYR A 407 -19.07 -26.24 -13.22
CA TYR A 407 -18.58 -24.94 -12.75
C TYR A 407 -19.65 -23.83 -12.85
N TRP A 408 -20.40 -23.82 -13.95
CA TRP A 408 -21.55 -22.91 -14.13
C TRP A 408 -22.67 -23.19 -13.13
N GLY A 409 -22.74 -24.40 -12.55
CA GLY A 409 -23.74 -24.75 -11.54
C GLY A 409 -23.53 -24.06 -10.18
N LYS A 410 -22.29 -23.67 -9.82
CA LYS A 410 -22.00 -22.94 -8.57
C LYS A 410 -22.24 -21.44 -8.71
N LEU A 411 -21.74 -20.83 -9.80
CA LEU A 411 -21.95 -19.41 -10.07
C LEU A 411 -23.38 -19.15 -10.56
N THR A 412 -24.11 -18.30 -9.85
CA THR A 412 -25.36 -17.73 -10.34
C THR A 412 -25.06 -16.36 -10.95
N ASP A 413 -24.82 -16.34 -12.25
CA ASP A 413 -24.36 -15.16 -12.99
C ASP A 413 -25.46 -14.08 -13.14
N CYS A 414 -25.05 -12.84 -13.37
CA CYS A 414 -25.94 -11.76 -13.75
C CYS A 414 -26.19 -11.76 -15.27
N SER A 415 -27.27 -11.11 -15.73
CA SER A 415 -27.61 -11.06 -17.14
C SER A 415 -26.85 -10.00 -17.93
N SER A 416 -26.33 -8.96 -17.25
CA SER A 416 -25.50 -7.93 -17.86
C SER A 416 -24.18 -8.51 -18.36
N LYS A 417 -23.71 -8.01 -19.51
CA LYS A 417 -22.38 -8.27 -20.08
C LYS A 417 -21.44 -7.10 -19.86
N ASP A 418 -21.94 -5.99 -19.33
CA ASP A 418 -21.16 -4.82 -19.01
C ASP A 418 -20.50 -5.01 -17.62
N ALA A 419 -19.19 -5.20 -17.63
CA ALA A 419 -18.41 -5.39 -16.40
C ALA A 419 -18.50 -4.17 -15.46
N THR A 420 -18.65 -2.96 -16.00
CA THR A 420 -18.61 -1.70 -15.23
C THR A 420 -19.79 -1.54 -14.27
N ILE A 421 -20.91 -2.17 -14.57
CA ILE A 421 -22.13 -2.17 -13.72
C ILE A 421 -22.36 -3.50 -13.00
N SER A 422 -21.57 -4.52 -13.33
CA SER A 422 -21.73 -5.87 -12.79
C SER A 422 -20.94 -6.03 -11.49
N GLU A 423 -21.54 -6.77 -10.55
CA GLU A 423 -20.98 -7.04 -9.23
C GLU A 423 -21.02 -8.53 -8.92
N MET A 424 -20.03 -9.07 -8.25
CA MET A 424 -20.01 -10.46 -7.78
C MET A 424 -19.91 -10.52 -6.27
N PHE A 425 -20.89 -11.15 -5.64
CA PHE A 425 -20.87 -11.46 -4.22
C PHE A 425 -20.27 -12.86 -4.01
N ILE A 426 -19.19 -12.92 -3.26
CA ILE A 426 -18.62 -14.18 -2.76
C ILE A 426 -19.27 -14.45 -1.40
N VAL A 427 -20.12 -15.48 -1.34
CA VAL A 427 -21.02 -15.74 -0.21
C VAL A 427 -20.61 -17.00 0.52
N GLU A 428 -20.52 -16.93 1.86
CA GLU A 428 -20.22 -18.06 2.71
C GLU A 428 -21.40 -19.03 2.79
N GLY A 429 -21.16 -20.27 2.37
CA GLY A 429 -22.10 -21.37 2.49
C GLY A 429 -23.27 -21.36 1.51
N ASP A 430 -23.88 -22.54 1.35
CA ASP A 430 -25.00 -22.73 0.41
C ASP A 430 -26.31 -22.11 0.94
N SER A 431 -26.49 -22.01 2.26
CA SER A 431 -27.69 -21.45 2.89
C SER A 431 -27.83 -19.96 2.62
N ALA A 432 -26.78 -19.18 2.97
CA ALA A 432 -26.76 -17.75 2.70
C ALA A 432 -26.78 -17.45 1.20
N ALA A 433 -26.11 -18.28 0.38
CA ALA A 433 -26.20 -18.17 -1.08
C ALA A 433 -27.62 -18.38 -1.63
N GLY A 434 -28.43 -19.23 -1.01
CA GLY A 434 -29.84 -19.42 -1.35
C GLY A 434 -30.65 -18.14 -1.16
N SER A 435 -30.55 -17.49 0.00
CA SER A 435 -31.19 -16.20 0.28
C SER A 435 -30.64 -15.10 -0.64
N ALA A 436 -29.32 -15.03 -0.85
CA ALA A 436 -28.69 -14.06 -1.73
C ALA A 436 -29.15 -14.19 -3.19
N LYS A 437 -29.29 -15.40 -3.72
CA LYS A 437 -29.80 -15.66 -5.06
C LYS A 437 -31.23 -15.15 -5.27
N MET A 438 -32.07 -15.24 -4.24
CA MET A 438 -33.44 -14.73 -4.29
C MET A 438 -33.53 -13.22 -4.05
N GLY A 439 -32.64 -12.66 -3.21
CA GLY A 439 -32.62 -11.23 -2.87
C GLY A 439 -31.86 -10.33 -3.85
N ARG A 440 -31.03 -10.89 -4.73
CA ARG A 440 -30.18 -10.14 -5.65
C ARG A 440 -30.94 -9.39 -6.76
N ASP A 441 -30.30 -8.39 -7.35
CA ASP A 441 -30.66 -7.90 -8.66
C ASP A 441 -30.12 -8.85 -9.75
N PRO A 442 -30.98 -9.60 -10.48
CA PRO A 442 -30.51 -10.55 -11.49
C PRO A 442 -29.80 -9.89 -12.68
N ILE A 443 -29.97 -8.58 -12.87
CA ILE A 443 -29.38 -7.86 -14.00
C ILE A 443 -27.89 -7.61 -13.75
N THR A 444 -27.53 -7.13 -12.56
CA THR A 444 -26.17 -6.63 -12.26
C THR A 444 -25.41 -7.46 -11.23
N GLN A 445 -26.10 -8.29 -10.43
CA GLN A 445 -25.48 -8.99 -9.31
C GLN A 445 -25.36 -10.50 -9.56
N ALA A 446 -24.12 -11.00 -9.50
CA ALA A 446 -23.78 -12.43 -9.53
C ALA A 446 -23.51 -12.95 -8.12
N ILE A 447 -23.83 -14.23 -7.85
CA ILE A 447 -23.60 -14.90 -6.57
C ILE A 447 -22.69 -16.10 -6.78
N LEU A 448 -21.58 -16.11 -6.06
CA LEU A 448 -20.62 -17.21 -6.00
C LEU A 448 -20.56 -17.76 -4.57
N PRO A 449 -21.19 -18.91 -4.28
CA PRO A 449 -21.03 -19.55 -2.98
C PRO A 449 -19.65 -20.18 -2.84
N ILE A 450 -19.07 -20.06 -1.65
CA ILE A 450 -17.86 -20.78 -1.24
C ILE A 450 -18.20 -21.72 -0.08
N ARG A 451 -17.65 -22.94 -0.10
CA ARG A 451 -17.93 -23.95 0.91
C ARG A 451 -16.80 -24.05 1.92
N GLY A 452 -16.99 -23.43 3.07
CA GLY A 452 -16.03 -23.49 4.17
C GLY A 452 -14.73 -22.71 3.89
N LYS A 453 -13.70 -23.02 4.65
CA LYS A 453 -12.40 -22.36 4.60
C LYS A 453 -11.65 -22.73 3.33
N ILE A 454 -11.28 -21.76 2.51
CA ILE A 454 -10.45 -21.98 1.32
C ILE A 454 -9.01 -22.28 1.72
N LEU A 455 -8.20 -22.74 0.76
CA LEU A 455 -6.76 -22.97 0.96
C LEU A 455 -6.08 -21.69 1.40
N ASN A 456 -5.30 -21.75 2.49
CA ASN A 456 -4.41 -20.67 2.88
C ASN A 456 -3.23 -20.58 1.88
N VAL A 457 -3.29 -19.59 1.00
CA VAL A 457 -2.31 -19.42 -0.08
C VAL A 457 -0.97 -18.87 0.41
N GLU A 458 -0.90 -18.34 1.63
CA GLU A 458 0.37 -17.94 2.24
C GLU A 458 1.30 -19.13 2.47
N LYS A 459 0.71 -20.29 2.78
CA LYS A 459 1.42 -21.55 3.06
C LYS A 459 1.43 -22.54 1.88
N ALA A 460 0.85 -22.17 0.74
CA ALA A 460 0.61 -23.11 -0.34
C ALA A 460 1.51 -22.84 -1.55
N ARG A 461 2.10 -23.90 -2.08
CA ARG A 461 2.80 -23.84 -3.37
C ARG A 461 1.82 -23.49 -4.49
N LEU A 462 2.34 -22.85 -5.54
CA LEU A 462 1.57 -22.37 -6.69
C LEU A 462 0.76 -23.50 -7.38
N ASP A 463 1.29 -24.74 -7.41
CA ASP A 463 0.61 -25.89 -8.02
C ASP A 463 -0.66 -26.33 -7.26
N ARG A 464 -0.73 -26.08 -5.95
CA ARG A 464 -1.90 -26.40 -5.13
C ARG A 464 -3.05 -25.41 -5.27
N ILE A 465 -2.77 -24.18 -5.67
CA ILE A 465 -3.75 -23.10 -5.75
C ILE A 465 -4.83 -23.41 -6.80
N PRO A 466 -4.51 -23.68 -8.09
CA PRO A 466 -5.51 -24.06 -9.06
C PRO A 466 -6.06 -25.49 -8.86
N ALA A 467 -5.42 -26.31 -8.01
CA ALA A 467 -5.97 -27.60 -7.63
C ALA A 467 -7.12 -27.50 -6.62
N ASN A 468 -7.16 -26.41 -5.83
CA ASN A 468 -8.29 -26.11 -4.94
C ASN A 468 -9.53 -25.72 -5.76
N GLU A 469 -10.64 -26.41 -5.53
CA GLU A 469 -11.86 -26.24 -6.32
C GLU A 469 -12.47 -24.85 -6.17
N GLU A 470 -12.52 -24.32 -4.95
CA GLU A 470 -13.11 -23.01 -4.66
C GLU A 470 -12.29 -21.89 -5.33
N ILE A 471 -10.96 -21.93 -5.21
CA ILE A 471 -10.07 -20.94 -5.85
C ILE A 471 -10.17 -21.04 -7.37
N ARG A 472 -10.18 -22.25 -7.93
CA ARG A 472 -10.33 -22.46 -9.38
C ARG A 472 -11.65 -21.90 -9.90
N THR A 473 -12.73 -22.06 -9.14
CA THR A 473 -14.04 -21.51 -9.48
C THR A 473 -13.99 -19.97 -9.46
N MET A 474 -13.34 -19.35 -8.48
CA MET A 474 -13.14 -17.90 -8.43
C MET A 474 -12.33 -17.38 -9.62
N ILE A 475 -11.21 -18.02 -9.96
CA ILE A 475 -10.37 -17.65 -11.12
C ILE A 475 -11.23 -17.65 -12.40
N THR A 476 -12.04 -18.71 -12.57
CA THR A 476 -12.90 -18.86 -13.75
C THR A 476 -14.02 -17.81 -13.77
N ALA A 477 -14.64 -17.54 -12.62
CA ALA A 477 -15.71 -16.54 -12.50
C ALA A 477 -15.20 -15.13 -12.79
N LEU A 478 -14.04 -14.75 -12.27
CA LEU A 478 -13.43 -13.43 -12.49
C LEU A 478 -13.00 -13.21 -13.95
N GLY A 479 -12.48 -14.25 -14.59
CA GLY A 479 -12.04 -14.22 -16.00
C GLY A 479 -10.62 -13.66 -16.22
N THR A 480 -9.99 -13.07 -15.21
CA THR A 480 -8.70 -12.38 -15.32
C THR A 480 -7.48 -13.30 -15.43
N GLY A 481 -7.61 -14.59 -15.07
CA GLY A 481 -6.44 -15.44 -14.82
C GLY A 481 -5.74 -15.10 -13.52
N ILE A 482 -4.55 -15.68 -13.28
CA ILE A 482 -3.68 -15.42 -12.11
C ILE A 482 -2.20 -15.46 -12.52
N GLY A 483 -1.34 -14.79 -11.75
CA GLY A 483 0.12 -14.77 -11.98
C GLY A 483 0.46 -14.13 -13.34
N GLU A 484 1.32 -14.79 -14.12
CA GLU A 484 1.74 -14.29 -15.45
C GLU A 484 0.58 -14.18 -16.47
N GLU A 485 -0.51 -14.94 -16.27
CA GLU A 485 -1.68 -14.92 -17.15
C GLU A 485 -2.72 -13.86 -16.72
N PHE A 486 -2.45 -13.10 -15.65
CA PHE A 486 -3.38 -12.10 -15.13
C PHE A 486 -3.56 -10.94 -16.11
N ASP A 487 -4.81 -10.68 -16.49
CA ASP A 487 -5.20 -9.61 -17.40
C ASP A 487 -6.45 -8.91 -16.87
N ILE A 488 -6.28 -7.73 -16.29
CA ILE A 488 -7.38 -6.95 -15.70
C ILE A 488 -8.44 -6.54 -16.72
N SER A 489 -8.07 -6.42 -18.01
CA SER A 489 -9.02 -6.06 -19.07
C SER A 489 -10.10 -7.11 -19.30
N LYS A 490 -9.89 -8.32 -18.82
CA LYS A 490 -10.83 -9.45 -18.88
C LYS A 490 -11.72 -9.56 -17.64
N LEU A 491 -11.62 -8.63 -16.70
CA LEU A 491 -12.44 -8.63 -15.50
C LEU A 491 -13.92 -8.55 -15.84
N ARG A 492 -14.71 -9.48 -15.29
CA ARG A 492 -16.14 -9.59 -15.58
C ARG A 492 -17.05 -8.80 -14.63
N TYR A 493 -16.55 -8.42 -13.45
CA TYR A 493 -17.30 -7.74 -12.41
C TYR A 493 -16.48 -6.59 -11.83
N TYR A 494 -16.98 -5.38 -11.94
CA TYR A 494 -16.29 -4.19 -11.45
C TYR A 494 -16.13 -4.18 -9.92
N LYS A 495 -17.13 -4.74 -9.20
CA LYS A 495 -17.05 -4.92 -7.75
C LYS A 495 -17.08 -6.39 -7.39
N ILE A 496 -16.13 -6.80 -6.58
CA ILE A 496 -16.04 -8.13 -5.99
C ILE A 496 -16.28 -7.94 -4.49
N ILE A 497 -17.41 -8.43 -4.00
CA ILE A 497 -17.89 -8.16 -2.65
C ILE A 497 -17.80 -9.43 -1.81
N ILE A 498 -16.97 -9.41 -0.78
CA ILE A 498 -16.86 -10.50 0.19
C ILE A 498 -18.00 -10.35 1.18
N MET A 499 -18.84 -11.38 1.28
CA MET A 499 -20.01 -11.43 2.16
C MET A 499 -19.95 -12.70 3.00
N THR A 500 -19.42 -12.58 4.21
CA THR A 500 -19.24 -13.65 5.19
C THR A 500 -20.07 -13.40 6.44
N ASP A 501 -20.34 -14.43 7.21
CA ASP A 501 -21.02 -14.34 8.50
C ASP A 501 -20.24 -13.43 9.47
N ALA A 502 -20.94 -12.87 10.45
CA ALA A 502 -20.36 -11.96 11.45
C ALA A 502 -19.72 -12.71 12.62
N ASP A 503 -19.43 -13.99 12.48
CA ASP A 503 -18.80 -14.84 13.49
C ASP A 503 -17.28 -15.01 13.23
N VAL A 504 -16.62 -15.79 14.10
CA VAL A 504 -15.17 -16.04 14.02
C VAL A 504 -14.78 -16.85 12.79
N ASP A 505 -15.64 -17.74 12.29
CA ASP A 505 -15.40 -18.53 11.09
C ASP A 505 -15.51 -17.66 9.83
N GLY A 506 -16.54 -16.80 9.76
CA GLY A 506 -16.68 -15.82 8.69
C GLY A 506 -15.54 -14.80 8.65
N ALA A 507 -15.06 -14.35 9.81
CA ALA A 507 -13.88 -13.50 9.88
C ALA A 507 -12.63 -14.20 9.35
N HIS A 508 -12.45 -15.50 9.65
CA HIS A 508 -11.34 -16.31 9.13
C HIS A 508 -11.46 -16.52 7.60
N ILE A 509 -12.65 -16.82 7.09
CA ILE A 509 -12.89 -16.98 5.65
C ILE A 509 -12.60 -15.66 4.91
N ARG A 510 -13.03 -14.53 5.46
CA ARG A 510 -12.72 -13.20 4.91
C ARG A 510 -11.21 -12.96 4.86
N THR A 511 -10.48 -13.32 5.92
CA THR A 511 -9.01 -13.18 5.96
C THR A 511 -8.33 -14.07 4.92
N LEU A 512 -8.78 -15.31 4.73
CA LEU A 512 -8.27 -16.20 3.68
C LEU A 512 -8.51 -15.65 2.28
N LEU A 513 -9.70 -15.08 2.03
CA LEU A 513 -10.03 -14.43 0.75
C LEU A 513 -9.16 -13.19 0.52
N LEU A 514 -8.99 -12.34 1.54
CA LEU A 514 -8.11 -11.17 1.45
C LEU A 514 -6.67 -11.58 1.16
N THR A 515 -6.17 -12.64 1.80
CA THR A 515 -4.84 -13.21 1.52
C THR A 515 -4.73 -13.64 0.05
N LEU A 516 -5.75 -14.34 -0.47
CA LEU A 516 -5.79 -14.76 -1.86
C LEU A 516 -5.77 -13.55 -2.82
N PHE A 517 -6.61 -12.55 -2.58
CA PHE A 517 -6.66 -11.35 -3.42
C PHE A 517 -5.35 -10.56 -3.36
N TYR A 518 -4.78 -10.39 -2.18
CA TYR A 518 -3.51 -9.69 -2.01
C TYR A 518 -2.36 -10.40 -2.73
N ARG A 519 -2.25 -11.73 -2.62
CA ARG A 519 -1.11 -12.49 -3.18
C ARG A 519 -1.23 -12.75 -4.69
N TYR A 520 -2.43 -13.00 -5.21
CA TYR A 520 -2.61 -13.50 -6.58
C TYR A 520 -3.46 -12.60 -7.47
N PHE A 521 -4.13 -11.61 -6.91
CA PHE A 521 -4.98 -10.66 -7.61
C PHE A 521 -4.71 -9.23 -7.16
N LYS A 522 -3.47 -8.93 -6.78
CA LYS A 522 -3.07 -7.63 -6.24
C LYS A 522 -3.56 -6.44 -7.06
N PRO A 523 -3.52 -6.44 -8.43
CA PRO A 523 -4.06 -5.36 -9.21
C PRO A 523 -5.57 -5.09 -8.99
N LEU A 524 -6.36 -6.10 -8.56
CA LEU A 524 -7.76 -5.88 -8.21
C LEU A 524 -7.93 -5.10 -6.89
N VAL A 525 -7.01 -5.29 -5.95
CA VAL A 525 -6.97 -4.51 -4.70
C VAL A 525 -6.52 -3.09 -4.98
N GLU A 526 -5.43 -2.93 -5.71
CA GLU A 526 -4.84 -1.62 -6.06
C GLU A 526 -5.79 -0.73 -6.88
N ASN A 527 -6.59 -1.33 -7.78
CA ASN A 527 -7.59 -0.61 -8.56
C ASN A 527 -8.96 -0.50 -7.86
N GLY A 528 -9.06 -0.92 -6.58
CA GLY A 528 -10.24 -0.70 -5.76
C GLY A 528 -11.47 -1.54 -6.15
N HIS A 529 -11.27 -2.75 -6.69
CA HIS A 529 -12.36 -3.65 -7.07
C HIS A 529 -12.86 -4.55 -5.94
N ILE A 530 -12.11 -4.64 -4.82
CA ILE A 530 -12.43 -5.54 -3.71
C ILE A 530 -13.16 -4.80 -2.60
N TYR A 531 -14.27 -5.36 -2.14
CA TYR A 531 -15.11 -4.80 -1.10
C TYR A 531 -15.48 -5.87 -0.05
N ALA A 532 -15.70 -5.44 1.19
CA ALA A 532 -16.32 -6.24 2.23
C ALA A 532 -17.72 -5.69 2.53
N ALA A 533 -18.74 -6.53 2.45
CA ALA A 533 -20.07 -6.17 2.89
C ALA A 533 -20.12 -6.04 4.42
N GLN A 534 -20.90 -5.07 4.90
CA GLN A 534 -21.14 -4.84 6.31
C GLN A 534 -22.62 -5.18 6.61
N PRO A 535 -22.95 -6.45 6.88
CA PRO A 535 -24.30 -6.81 7.30
C PRO A 535 -24.58 -6.23 8.70
N PRO A 536 -25.84 -5.92 9.03
CA PRO A 536 -26.20 -5.45 10.36
C PRO A 536 -26.02 -6.56 11.40
N LEU A 537 -25.54 -6.19 12.59
CA LEU A 537 -25.44 -7.11 13.73
C LEU A 537 -26.74 -7.19 14.55
N TYR A 538 -27.55 -6.13 14.53
CA TYR A 538 -28.79 -6.09 15.30
C TYR A 538 -29.96 -5.62 14.46
N SER A 539 -31.12 -6.22 14.75
CA SER A 539 -32.43 -5.73 14.32
C SER A 539 -33.24 -5.28 15.55
N ILE A 540 -33.78 -4.06 15.50
CA ILE A 540 -34.61 -3.50 16.56
C ILE A 540 -36.02 -3.35 16.02
N LYS A 541 -36.94 -4.14 16.55
CA LYS A 541 -38.35 -4.14 16.14
C LYS A 541 -39.18 -3.39 17.17
N HIS A 542 -39.85 -2.34 16.75
CA HIS A 542 -40.82 -1.63 17.57
C HIS A 542 -42.09 -1.36 16.78
N GLY A 543 -43.19 -1.92 17.22
CA GLY A 543 -44.45 -1.89 16.48
C GLY A 543 -44.36 -2.58 15.13
N LYS A 544 -44.58 -1.83 14.03
CA LYS A 544 -44.44 -2.31 12.65
C LYS A 544 -43.08 -1.98 12.01
N ASN A 545 -42.25 -1.22 12.72
CA ASN A 545 -40.97 -0.75 12.18
C ASN A 545 -39.84 -1.68 12.63
N ILE A 546 -38.93 -1.96 11.70
CA ILE A 546 -37.68 -2.67 11.97
C ILE A 546 -36.53 -1.72 11.61
N LYS A 547 -35.65 -1.47 12.55
CA LYS A 547 -34.40 -0.74 12.32
C LYS A 547 -33.25 -1.73 12.40
N TYR A 548 -32.39 -1.73 11.37
CA TYR A 548 -31.16 -2.50 11.36
C TYR A 548 -30.00 -1.59 11.72
N VAL A 549 -29.08 -2.04 12.54
CA VAL A 549 -27.90 -1.30 13.01
C VAL A 549 -26.66 -2.18 12.97
N LEU A 550 -25.49 -1.56 12.74
CA LEU A 550 -24.25 -2.27 12.48
C LEU A 550 -23.57 -2.79 13.75
N ASP A 551 -23.68 -2.03 14.84
CA ASP A 551 -22.96 -2.32 16.08
C ASP A 551 -23.78 -1.97 17.32
N GLU A 552 -23.16 -2.13 18.49
CA GLU A 552 -23.77 -1.84 19.77
C GLU A 552 -23.94 -0.34 20.03
N VAL A 553 -23.05 0.48 19.49
CA VAL A 553 -23.10 1.93 19.66
C VAL A 553 -24.32 2.48 18.92
N GLU A 554 -24.47 2.13 17.63
CA GLU A 554 -25.67 2.54 16.85
C GLU A 554 -26.97 1.99 17.47
N ARG A 555 -26.92 0.77 18.05
CA ARG A 555 -28.06 0.19 18.76
C ARG A 555 -28.47 1.07 19.94
N ASP A 556 -27.53 1.41 20.79
CA ASP A 556 -27.80 2.14 22.02
C ASP A 556 -28.19 3.60 21.72
N GLU A 557 -27.56 4.22 20.72
CA GLU A 557 -27.96 5.54 20.20
C GLU A 557 -29.41 5.53 19.69
N TYR A 558 -29.76 4.53 18.87
CA TYR A 558 -31.12 4.42 18.36
C TYR A 558 -32.14 4.17 19.48
N LEU A 559 -31.83 3.32 20.44
CA LEU A 559 -32.71 3.06 21.59
C LEU A 559 -32.93 4.33 22.41
N ALA A 560 -31.93 5.18 22.55
CA ALA A 560 -32.06 6.46 23.24
C ALA A 560 -33.00 7.46 22.53
N THR A 561 -33.22 7.31 21.22
CA THR A 561 -34.16 8.12 20.46
C THR A 561 -35.62 7.70 20.61
N LEU A 562 -35.88 6.48 21.11
CA LEU A 562 -37.23 5.98 21.25
C LEU A 562 -37.97 6.65 22.42
N PRO A 563 -39.29 6.91 22.29
CA PRO A 563 -40.08 7.49 23.37
C PRO A 563 -40.04 6.62 24.65
N PRO A 564 -40.06 7.23 25.84
CA PRO A 564 -40.12 6.47 27.10
C PRO A 564 -41.29 5.47 27.08
N ASN A 565 -41.03 4.23 27.54
CA ASN A 565 -41.99 3.11 27.58
C ASN A 565 -42.33 2.47 26.22
N THR A 566 -41.57 2.77 25.13
CA THR A 566 -41.75 2.03 23.88
C THR A 566 -41.33 0.57 24.07
N LYS A 567 -42.23 -0.37 23.72
CA LYS A 567 -41.89 -1.81 23.69
C LYS A 567 -41.12 -2.10 22.41
N TYR A 568 -39.96 -2.70 22.56
CA TYR A 568 -39.12 -3.13 21.43
C TYR A 568 -38.57 -4.54 21.70
N GLU A 569 -38.20 -5.20 20.59
CA GLU A 569 -37.50 -6.48 20.61
C GLU A 569 -36.17 -6.28 19.88
N ILE A 570 -35.08 -6.77 20.46
CA ILE A 570 -33.75 -6.76 19.85
C ILE A 570 -33.44 -8.18 19.37
N GLY A 571 -33.21 -8.33 18.07
CA GLY A 571 -32.69 -9.55 17.48
C GLY A 571 -31.19 -9.36 17.17
N ARG A 572 -30.35 -10.34 17.56
CA ARG A 572 -28.93 -10.39 17.13
C ARG A 572 -28.87 -11.26 15.88
N MET A 573 -28.28 -10.72 14.79
CA MET A 573 -28.09 -11.42 13.53
C MET A 573 -26.71 -12.06 13.53
N LYS A 574 -26.63 -13.37 13.70
CA LYS A 574 -25.35 -14.09 13.82
C LYS A 574 -24.80 -14.55 12.48
N GLY A 575 -25.67 -14.88 11.54
CA GLY A 575 -25.27 -15.39 10.24
C GLY A 575 -26.18 -14.92 9.10
N LEU A 576 -25.61 -14.76 7.92
CA LEU A 576 -26.32 -14.39 6.69
C LEU A 576 -27.38 -15.43 6.29
N GLY A 577 -27.18 -16.69 6.67
CA GLY A 577 -28.11 -17.77 6.42
C GLY A 577 -29.40 -17.69 7.25
N GLU A 578 -29.42 -16.88 8.31
CA GLU A 578 -30.60 -16.62 9.14
C GLU A 578 -31.49 -15.51 8.55
N MET A 579 -30.93 -14.70 7.63
CA MET A 579 -31.65 -13.62 6.97
C MET A 579 -32.51 -14.15 5.81
N ASN A 580 -33.74 -13.69 5.78
CA ASN A 580 -34.57 -13.97 4.60
C ASN A 580 -34.11 -13.11 3.38
N PRO A 581 -34.53 -13.45 2.14
CA PRO A 581 -34.09 -12.75 0.94
C PRO A 581 -34.39 -11.25 0.92
N GLU A 582 -35.50 -10.81 1.50
CA GLU A 582 -35.91 -9.40 1.57
C GLU A 582 -35.02 -8.63 2.55
N GLU A 583 -34.75 -9.20 3.74
CA GLU A 583 -33.84 -8.63 4.72
C GLU A 583 -32.43 -8.46 4.15
N LEU A 584 -31.92 -9.51 3.50
CA LEU A 584 -30.60 -9.48 2.89
C LEU A 584 -30.50 -8.43 1.76
N ARG A 585 -31.57 -8.31 0.96
CA ARG A 585 -31.68 -7.27 -0.06
C ARG A 585 -31.71 -5.88 0.52
N GLU A 586 -32.53 -5.66 1.57
CA GLU A 586 -32.72 -4.34 2.15
C GLU A 586 -31.53 -3.83 2.97
N THR A 587 -30.71 -4.73 3.52
CA THR A 587 -29.62 -4.35 4.43
C THR A 587 -28.25 -4.44 3.80
N THR A 588 -27.99 -5.48 2.97
CA THR A 588 -26.61 -5.87 2.59
C THR A 588 -26.36 -5.84 1.08
N MET A 589 -27.37 -6.11 0.24
CA MET A 589 -27.18 -6.24 -1.21
C MET A 589 -27.72 -5.05 -2.01
N GLY A 590 -28.79 -4.41 -1.56
CA GLY A 590 -29.43 -3.31 -2.28
C GLY A 590 -28.56 -2.07 -2.34
N ILE A 591 -28.37 -1.53 -3.53
CA ILE A 591 -27.43 -0.42 -3.82
C ILE A 591 -27.73 0.82 -2.95
N ASP A 592 -29.01 1.08 -2.67
CA ASP A 592 -29.43 2.30 -1.97
C ASP A 592 -29.22 2.27 -0.44
N LYS A 593 -29.07 1.07 0.15
CA LYS A 593 -29.08 0.91 1.62
C LYS A 593 -27.85 0.17 2.17
N ARG A 594 -27.13 -0.56 1.33
CA ARG A 594 -25.99 -1.36 1.75
C ARG A 594 -24.79 -0.53 2.14
N ILE A 595 -24.01 -1.03 3.07
CA ILE A 595 -22.71 -0.47 3.45
C ILE A 595 -21.62 -1.41 2.97
N LEU A 596 -20.72 -0.90 2.13
CA LEU A 596 -19.58 -1.62 1.60
C LEU A 596 -18.30 -0.92 2.05
N LYS A 597 -17.40 -1.66 2.67
CA LYS A 597 -16.05 -1.18 2.98
C LYS A 597 -15.13 -1.59 1.83
N GLN A 598 -14.59 -0.61 1.10
CA GLN A 598 -13.59 -0.87 0.08
C GLN A 598 -12.29 -1.34 0.74
N VAL A 599 -11.67 -2.37 0.17
CA VAL A 599 -10.36 -2.84 0.60
C VAL A 599 -9.31 -2.01 -0.13
N THR A 600 -8.55 -1.23 0.61
CA THR A 600 -7.46 -0.41 0.10
C THR A 600 -6.11 -0.98 0.50
N LEU A 601 -5.10 -0.71 -0.30
CA LEU A 601 -3.71 -1.03 0.01
C LEU A 601 -2.97 0.28 0.24
N ASP A 602 -2.93 0.71 1.49
CA ASP A 602 -2.32 1.98 1.86
C ASP A 602 -0.81 1.85 2.04
N ASP A 603 -0.35 0.75 2.62
CA ASP A 603 1.05 0.38 2.82
C ASP A 603 1.27 -1.09 2.43
N ALA A 604 2.02 -1.30 1.34
CA ALA A 604 2.26 -2.65 0.82
C ALA A 604 3.20 -3.47 1.73
N ILE A 605 4.12 -2.82 2.44
CA ILE A 605 5.08 -3.49 3.31
C ILE A 605 4.38 -3.92 4.60
N LEU A 606 3.63 -3.02 5.23
CA LEU A 606 2.84 -3.34 6.42
C LEU A 606 1.80 -4.43 6.12
N ALA A 607 1.16 -4.38 4.96
CA ALA A 607 0.22 -5.43 4.54
C ALA A 607 0.93 -6.79 4.39
N ASP A 608 2.11 -6.82 3.75
CA ASP A 608 2.90 -8.05 3.60
C ASP A 608 3.30 -8.64 4.97
N GLU A 609 3.81 -7.80 5.87
CA GLU A 609 4.15 -8.20 7.24
C GLU A 609 2.92 -8.75 7.99
N THR A 610 1.78 -8.09 7.86
CA THR A 610 0.53 -8.49 8.52
C THR A 610 0.03 -9.84 8.00
N PHE A 611 -0.02 -10.04 6.67
CA PHE A 611 -0.42 -11.33 6.11
C PHE A 611 0.55 -12.44 6.49
N GLN A 612 1.85 -12.17 6.48
CA GLN A 612 2.85 -13.14 6.90
C GLN A 612 2.73 -13.50 8.37
N LEU A 613 2.54 -12.50 9.23
CA LEU A 613 2.35 -12.67 10.67
C LEU A 613 1.11 -13.51 11.00
N LEU A 614 -0.03 -13.17 10.39
CA LEU A 614 -1.32 -13.79 10.70
C LEU A 614 -1.52 -15.12 9.98
N MET A 615 -1.05 -15.25 8.74
CA MET A 615 -1.35 -16.36 7.85
C MET A 615 -0.12 -17.23 7.52
N GLY A 616 1.09 -16.81 7.88
CA GLY A 616 2.34 -17.53 7.68
C GLY A 616 2.47 -18.82 8.50
N GLU A 617 3.57 -19.58 8.29
CA GLU A 617 3.80 -20.89 8.95
C GLU A 617 4.13 -20.74 10.43
N GLU A 618 4.88 -19.70 10.80
CA GLU A 618 5.35 -19.47 12.17
C GLU A 618 4.19 -19.18 13.13
N VAL A 619 4.14 -19.93 14.23
CA VAL A 619 3.05 -19.84 15.22
C VAL A 619 3.36 -18.81 16.28
N GLU A 620 4.61 -18.72 16.72
CA GLU A 620 5.01 -17.89 17.87
C GLU A 620 4.82 -16.39 17.64
N PRO A 621 5.18 -15.81 16.46
CA PRO A 621 4.90 -14.41 16.18
C PRO A 621 3.40 -14.08 16.20
N ARG A 622 2.56 -15.02 15.70
CA ARG A 622 1.09 -14.87 15.71
C ARG A 622 0.54 -14.91 17.13
N ARG A 623 1.05 -15.84 17.97
CA ARG A 623 0.65 -15.93 19.39
C ARG A 623 0.97 -14.62 20.10
N LYS A 624 2.19 -14.11 19.94
CA LYS A 624 2.61 -12.86 20.55
C LYS A 624 1.73 -11.69 20.10
N PHE A 625 1.42 -11.60 18.80
CA PHE A 625 0.50 -10.58 18.29
C PHE A 625 -0.87 -10.63 18.95
N ILE A 626 -1.43 -11.84 19.13
CA ILE A 626 -2.72 -12.02 19.82
C ILE A 626 -2.63 -11.60 21.28
N GLU A 627 -1.56 -11.99 21.98
CA GLU A 627 -1.36 -11.64 23.39
C GLU A 627 -1.19 -10.11 23.56
N ASP A 628 -0.38 -9.47 22.72
CA ASP A 628 -0.12 -8.02 22.77
C ASP A 628 -1.39 -7.19 22.46
N ASN A 629 -2.30 -7.72 21.63
CA ASN A 629 -3.52 -7.03 21.22
C ASN A 629 -4.78 -7.51 21.98
N ALA A 630 -4.67 -8.44 22.93
CA ALA A 630 -5.82 -9.02 23.63
C ALA A 630 -6.66 -7.99 24.39
N LEU A 631 -6.05 -6.90 24.87
CA LEU A 631 -6.74 -5.83 25.60
C LEU A 631 -7.59 -4.92 24.69
N PHE A 632 -7.34 -4.93 23.37
CA PHE A 632 -8.07 -4.12 22.39
C PHE A 632 -9.23 -4.85 21.73
N VAL A 633 -9.48 -6.10 22.11
CA VAL A 633 -10.60 -6.88 21.57
C VAL A 633 -11.89 -6.47 22.27
N GLU A 634 -12.73 -5.73 21.57
CA GLU A 634 -13.99 -5.21 22.10
C GLU A 634 -15.17 -6.20 21.96
N ASN A 635 -15.12 -7.11 20.98
CA ASN A 635 -16.20 -8.06 20.68
C ASN A 635 -15.71 -9.50 20.73
N LEU A 636 -15.67 -10.09 21.91
CA LEU A 636 -15.50 -11.53 22.07
C LEU A 636 -16.86 -12.22 21.89
N ASP A 637 -16.98 -13.03 20.84
CA ASP A 637 -18.11 -13.93 20.67
C ASP A 637 -17.89 -15.14 21.62
N ILE A 638 -18.34 -14.99 22.86
CA ILE A 638 -18.27 -16.03 23.91
C ILE A 638 -19.61 -16.78 23.96
#